data_37e537ea41323ce8f264f1e26d051a49
#
_entry.id   37e537ea41323ce8f264f1e26d051a49
#
_cell.length_a   1.000
_cell.length_b   1.000
_cell.length_c   1.000
_cell.angle_alpha   90.00
_cell.angle_beta   90.00
_cell.angle_gamma   90.00
#
_symmetry.space_group_name_H-M   'P 1'
#
loop_
_entity.id
_entity.type
_entity.pdbx_description
1 polymer ?
#
loop_
_entity_poly.entity_id
_entity_poly.type
_entity_poly.pdbx_seq_one_letter_code
_entity_poly.pdbx_strand_id
1 'polypeptide(L)'
;MEKSRLYKHLSRIVDIKPGEETLLILLFSCFFLITAPHTIIKALRYADLLHKMGPKGLPIAYLCAAVVTGLVVVFHSKIRIRLSSQILMTSSLVFFVLSGLLLHVLLQTDFGMRSALLSYIYWVWASVLVTVLVTQFWMLVIEVFNPREAKRLIGFCGSGGILGGVLGGLLAGLLTRLNLSNLLLPLACGLLLVCIFVVRAIFILWQKQPSFARQTEQKRELFDSRKFGFKDSFRAVRKNRYLVVIAVLVVITVIVSTFIDFYFSSAVDEHFTNKEAMQAFFGLFYAGLLTLAFFVNIFLTSLLLKNFRVRFTLLLTPVTLFIASLAAIFAPFTLFAAVLIKSTDEGLGFSLQQSVRELLYIPVSSELKFRAKPFIDMFINRFAKVLAAILLFLFALTLEKEVEYLTPVFDPELAKDMLWGVIAFLILWIIFSLKIYKEYINAVRQNIKVKWKRADKTVTEKLDVDYTKLIFDTIESKNRSSVLYALHLFDLLEQDRLTPEIKTMISQKADEVRVSSLGDLFNAEGATWFPEISDEVSQEALVTDIREIMSSEIYQQLIELHAEQVMEEGSESEIGKMEMAKAIGLMDPKSQVVKKLEVLINDKSAEVSRYAIQSAARLRTEEHIPAIIHKLCNPLMHEDAVSALKKYGHSALAILQEYLKDNSQAIEIRKDVAKVLAQIGTQKSVQILLDELNRDTEELDTEIVDALDRIRAEKADIHFPPKLIRRKIFLVIKKYCRVYIDLMSLG
;
A
#
# COMPACT_ATOMS: atom_id res chain seq x y z
N MET A 1 -18.40 -16.23 -20.12
CA MET A 1 -19.18 -15.16 -19.44
C MET A 1 -18.85 -13.83 -20.11
N GLU A 2 -19.83 -13.21 -20.75
CA GLU A 2 -19.65 -11.87 -21.35
C GLU A 2 -19.21 -10.86 -20.29
N LYS A 3 -18.07 -10.20 -20.50
CA LYS A 3 -17.58 -9.17 -19.60
C LYS A 3 -18.61 -8.03 -19.57
N SER A 4 -19.22 -7.75 -18.43
CA SER A 4 -20.24 -6.72 -18.27
C SER A 4 -19.71 -5.38 -18.81
N ARG A 5 -20.58 -4.55 -19.41
CA ARG A 5 -20.19 -3.21 -19.89
C ARG A 5 -19.56 -2.36 -18.77
N LEU A 6 -20.05 -2.53 -17.57
CA LEU A 6 -19.52 -1.94 -16.33
C LEU A 6 -18.06 -2.32 -16.06
N TYR A 7 -17.71 -3.60 -16.20
CA TYR A 7 -16.33 -4.06 -16.04
C TYR A 7 -15.38 -3.37 -17.01
N LYS A 8 -15.78 -3.26 -18.32
CA LYS A 8 -14.93 -2.62 -19.34
C LYS A 8 -14.63 -1.14 -19.06
N HIS A 9 -15.56 -0.40 -18.42
CA HIS A 9 -15.34 1.00 -18.06
C HIS A 9 -14.51 1.15 -16.79
N LEU A 10 -14.82 0.37 -15.75
CA LEU A 10 -14.12 0.45 -14.47
C LEU A 10 -12.69 -0.10 -14.54
N SER A 11 -12.42 -1.14 -15.34
CA SER A 11 -11.07 -1.70 -15.52
C SER A 11 -10.07 -0.77 -16.19
N ARG A 12 -10.54 0.36 -16.77
CA ARG A 12 -9.65 1.44 -17.28
C ARG A 12 -9.18 2.40 -16.20
N ILE A 13 -9.88 2.44 -15.06
CA ILE A 13 -9.66 3.41 -13.99
C ILE A 13 -9.03 2.71 -12.78
N VAL A 14 -9.42 1.47 -12.52
CA VAL A 14 -9.02 0.70 -11.33
C VAL A 14 -8.75 -0.74 -11.74
N ASP A 15 -7.71 -1.35 -11.17
CA ASP A 15 -7.41 -2.78 -11.35
C ASP A 15 -8.45 -3.65 -10.65
N ILE A 16 -9.52 -4.02 -11.37
CA ILE A 16 -10.62 -4.86 -10.88
C ILE A 16 -10.62 -6.21 -11.57
N LYS A 17 -11.01 -7.25 -10.83
CA LYS A 17 -11.26 -8.58 -11.36
C LYS A 17 -12.75 -8.73 -11.75
N PRO A 18 -13.05 -9.61 -12.75
CA PRO A 18 -14.44 -9.88 -13.10
C PRO A 18 -15.24 -10.41 -11.92
N GLY A 19 -16.40 -9.77 -11.62
CA GLY A 19 -17.28 -10.11 -10.51
C GLY A 19 -17.12 -9.22 -9.27
N GLU A 20 -16.09 -8.36 -9.19
CA GLU A 20 -15.90 -7.39 -8.10
C GLU A 20 -16.63 -6.07 -8.34
N GLU A 21 -17.02 -5.77 -9.59
CA GLU A 21 -17.52 -4.47 -10.01
C GLU A 21 -18.76 -3.99 -9.27
N THR A 22 -19.75 -4.87 -9.07
CA THR A 22 -21.02 -4.50 -8.44
C THR A 22 -20.82 -4.16 -6.97
N LEU A 23 -20.02 -4.96 -6.27
CA LEU A 23 -19.73 -4.76 -4.85
C LEU A 23 -18.91 -3.49 -4.63
N LEU A 24 -17.96 -3.23 -5.52
CA LEU A 24 -17.13 -2.02 -5.50
C LEU A 24 -17.95 -0.75 -5.67
N ILE A 25 -18.89 -0.73 -6.65
CA ILE A 25 -19.79 0.40 -6.87
C ILE A 25 -20.72 0.60 -5.68
N LEU A 26 -21.25 -0.45 -5.08
CA LEU A 26 -22.10 -0.34 -3.91
C LEU A 26 -21.35 0.22 -2.70
N LEU A 27 -20.09 -0.18 -2.49
CA LEU A 27 -19.24 0.38 -1.43
C LEU A 27 -18.91 1.85 -1.70
N PHE A 28 -18.57 2.21 -2.94
CA PHE A 28 -18.41 3.60 -3.36
C PHE A 28 -19.67 4.42 -3.06
N SER A 29 -20.84 3.93 -3.48
CA SER A 29 -22.14 4.58 -3.26
C SER A 29 -22.50 4.68 -1.77
N CYS A 30 -22.15 3.65 -0.99
CA CYS A 30 -22.36 3.66 0.46
C CYS A 30 -21.55 4.79 1.13
N PHE A 31 -20.27 4.94 0.77
CA PHE A 31 -19.44 5.99 1.36
C PHE A 31 -19.85 7.39 0.89
N PHE A 32 -20.24 7.52 -0.37
CA PHE A 32 -20.86 8.71 -0.91
C PHE A 32 -22.12 9.13 -0.09
N LEU A 33 -23.04 8.19 0.16
CA LEU A 33 -24.27 8.41 0.90
C LEU A 33 -24.07 8.64 2.40
N ILE A 34 -22.90 8.35 2.96
CA ILE A 34 -22.54 8.71 4.33
C ILE A 34 -21.97 10.13 4.38
N THR A 35 -21.09 10.47 3.43
CA THR A 35 -20.34 11.74 3.48
C THR A 35 -21.10 12.93 2.93
N ALA A 36 -22.02 12.73 1.98
CA ALA A 36 -22.86 13.81 1.48
C ALA A 36 -23.77 14.39 2.59
N PRO A 37 -24.57 13.60 3.35
CA PRO A 37 -25.30 14.08 4.51
C PRO A 37 -24.42 14.73 5.55
N HIS A 38 -23.24 14.13 5.82
CA HIS A 38 -22.29 14.69 6.79
C HIS A 38 -21.89 16.12 6.44
N THR A 39 -21.56 16.41 5.17
CA THR A 39 -21.14 17.75 4.75
C THR A 39 -22.31 18.74 4.80
N ILE A 40 -23.53 18.33 4.44
CA ILE A 40 -24.74 19.13 4.62
C ILE A 40 -24.91 19.49 6.12
N ILE A 41 -24.89 18.49 6.98
CA ILE A 41 -25.06 18.66 8.43
C ILE A 41 -23.94 19.51 9.02
N LYS A 42 -22.70 19.39 8.50
CA LYS A 42 -21.55 20.20 8.90
C LYS A 42 -21.80 21.67 8.66
N ALA A 43 -22.29 22.07 7.48
CA ALA A 43 -22.61 23.45 7.17
C ALA A 43 -23.73 24.01 8.05
N LEU A 44 -24.79 23.22 8.27
CA LEU A 44 -25.93 23.59 9.10
C LEU A 44 -25.53 23.83 10.57
N ARG A 45 -24.79 22.90 11.17
CA ARG A 45 -24.45 22.97 12.60
C ARG A 45 -23.50 24.14 12.93
N TYR A 46 -22.55 24.46 12.00
CA TYR A 46 -21.67 25.60 12.17
C TYR A 46 -22.46 26.91 12.14
N ALA A 47 -23.31 27.08 11.15
CA ALA A 47 -24.13 28.27 11.03
C ALA A 47 -25.13 28.40 12.19
N ASP A 48 -25.76 27.32 12.64
CA ASP A 48 -26.69 27.34 13.77
C ASP A 48 -26.00 27.73 15.09
N LEU A 49 -24.83 27.16 15.37
CA LEU A 49 -24.10 27.46 16.59
C LEU A 49 -23.55 28.91 16.59
N LEU A 50 -22.92 29.31 15.47
CA LEU A 50 -22.34 30.66 15.35
C LEU A 50 -23.42 31.73 15.42
N HIS A 51 -24.53 31.56 14.71
CA HIS A 51 -25.62 32.54 14.72
C HIS A 51 -26.23 32.73 16.12
N LYS A 52 -26.31 31.67 16.95
CA LYS A 52 -26.94 31.76 18.29
C LYS A 52 -25.95 32.10 19.40
N MET A 53 -24.71 31.65 19.30
CA MET A 53 -23.73 31.70 20.38
C MET A 53 -22.45 32.46 20.01
N GLY A 54 -22.27 32.80 18.73
CA GLY A 54 -21.00 33.28 18.22
C GLY A 54 -19.87 32.27 18.37
N PRO A 55 -18.62 32.67 18.09
CA PRO A 55 -17.43 31.81 18.17
C PRO A 55 -17.19 31.23 19.58
N LYS A 56 -17.62 31.92 20.63
CA LYS A 56 -17.49 31.51 22.05
C LYS A 56 -18.16 30.18 22.38
N GLY A 57 -19.20 29.82 21.63
CA GLY A 57 -19.84 28.51 21.75
C GLY A 57 -18.96 27.35 21.28
N LEU A 58 -17.98 27.58 20.42
CA LEU A 58 -17.18 26.53 19.80
C LEU A 58 -16.31 25.74 20.79
N PRO A 59 -15.57 26.32 21.74
CA PRO A 59 -14.76 25.54 22.68
C PRO A 59 -15.58 24.55 23.48
N ILE A 60 -16.76 24.96 23.96
CA ILE A 60 -17.69 24.08 24.67
C ILE A 60 -18.23 22.98 23.73
N ALA A 61 -18.60 23.35 22.50
CA ALA A 61 -19.07 22.40 21.50
C ALA A 61 -18.01 21.35 21.16
N TYR A 62 -16.75 21.75 21.00
CA TYR A 62 -15.62 20.84 20.77
C TYR A 62 -15.39 19.92 21.97
N LEU A 63 -15.42 20.46 23.19
CA LEU A 63 -15.24 19.68 24.42
C LEU A 63 -16.36 18.62 24.56
N CYS A 64 -17.62 19.05 24.48
CA CYS A 64 -18.76 18.13 24.57
C CYS A 64 -18.71 17.05 23.47
N ALA A 65 -18.44 17.45 22.22
CA ALA A 65 -18.32 16.51 21.11
C ALA A 65 -17.18 15.51 21.33
N ALA A 66 -16.02 15.95 21.79
CA ALA A 66 -14.88 15.06 21.99
C ALA A 66 -15.13 14.04 23.12
N VAL A 67 -15.72 14.48 24.25
CA VAL A 67 -16.06 13.60 25.38
C VAL A 67 -17.11 12.58 24.97
N VAL A 68 -18.25 13.06 24.41
CA VAL A 68 -19.36 12.17 24.05
C VAL A 68 -18.99 11.20 22.96
N THR A 69 -18.29 11.67 21.89
CA THR A 69 -17.83 10.75 20.85
C THR A 69 -16.83 9.74 21.36
N GLY A 70 -15.98 10.11 22.33
CA GLY A 70 -15.06 9.18 23.00
C GLY A 70 -15.82 8.07 23.73
N LEU A 71 -16.82 8.42 24.52
CA LEU A 71 -17.67 7.47 25.22
C LEU A 71 -18.45 6.56 24.25
N VAL A 72 -19.02 7.14 23.18
CA VAL A 72 -19.77 6.38 22.17
C VAL A 72 -18.88 5.39 21.46
N VAL A 73 -17.63 5.71 21.13
CA VAL A 73 -16.67 4.79 20.50
C VAL A 73 -16.37 3.61 21.42
N VAL A 74 -16.16 3.86 22.71
CA VAL A 74 -15.94 2.76 23.69
C VAL A 74 -17.17 1.87 23.80
N PHE A 75 -18.37 2.45 23.87
CA PHE A 75 -19.63 1.71 23.93
C PHE A 75 -19.90 0.92 22.64
N HIS A 76 -19.71 1.55 21.49
CA HIS A 76 -19.84 0.92 20.18
C HIS A 76 -18.89 -0.27 20.00
N SER A 77 -17.65 -0.18 20.49
CA SER A 77 -16.70 -1.28 20.44
C SER A 77 -17.15 -2.50 21.25
N LYS A 78 -17.84 -2.29 22.38
CA LYS A 78 -18.43 -3.37 23.20
C LYS A 78 -19.65 -4.01 22.55
N ILE A 79 -20.52 -3.20 21.92
CA ILE A 79 -21.72 -3.69 21.23
C ILE A 79 -21.34 -4.54 20.01
N ARG A 80 -20.28 -4.15 19.28
CA ARG A 80 -19.79 -4.87 18.10
C ARG A 80 -19.45 -6.33 18.38
N ILE A 81 -19.01 -6.66 19.61
CA ILE A 81 -18.69 -8.04 19.99
C ILE A 81 -19.96 -8.92 20.00
N ARG A 82 -21.13 -8.31 20.20
CA ARG A 82 -22.41 -9.01 20.38
C ARG A 82 -23.30 -9.02 19.14
N LEU A 83 -23.16 -8.04 18.27
CA LEU A 83 -24.03 -7.85 17.10
C LEU A 83 -23.26 -8.08 15.79
N SER A 84 -23.94 -8.62 14.77
CA SER A 84 -23.37 -8.71 13.42
C SER A 84 -23.17 -7.30 12.83
N SER A 85 -22.15 -7.13 11.97
CA SER A 85 -21.84 -5.86 11.32
C SER A 85 -23.03 -5.30 10.53
N GLN A 86 -23.85 -6.17 9.92
CA GLN A 86 -25.07 -5.78 9.22
C GLN A 86 -26.09 -5.13 10.17
N ILE A 87 -26.43 -5.79 11.27
CA ILE A 87 -27.39 -5.30 12.26
C ILE A 87 -26.89 -3.98 12.85
N LEU A 88 -25.62 -3.94 13.23
CA LEU A 88 -25.01 -2.77 13.86
C LEU A 88 -25.04 -1.55 12.92
N MET A 89 -24.69 -1.71 11.65
CA MET A 89 -24.68 -0.60 10.68
C MET A 89 -26.10 -0.15 10.34
N THR A 90 -27.01 -1.09 10.10
CA THR A 90 -28.42 -0.77 9.79
C THR A 90 -29.10 -0.07 10.96
N SER A 91 -28.93 -0.58 12.20
CA SER A 91 -29.52 0.03 13.40
C SER A 91 -28.97 1.43 13.67
N SER A 92 -27.65 1.64 13.43
CA SER A 92 -27.05 2.97 13.56
C SER A 92 -27.62 3.95 12.54
N LEU A 93 -27.79 3.55 11.27
CA LEU A 93 -28.40 4.39 10.23
C LEU A 93 -29.84 4.74 10.57
N VAL A 94 -30.64 3.77 10.98
CA VAL A 94 -32.05 3.99 11.40
C VAL A 94 -32.08 4.96 12.58
N PHE A 95 -31.24 4.75 13.59
CA PHE A 95 -31.15 5.67 14.74
C PHE A 95 -30.84 7.10 14.31
N PHE A 96 -29.86 7.31 13.41
CA PHE A 96 -29.49 8.65 12.94
C PHE A 96 -30.56 9.28 12.05
N VAL A 97 -31.29 8.50 11.25
CA VAL A 97 -32.43 9.01 10.47
C VAL A 97 -33.54 9.49 11.39
N LEU A 98 -33.97 8.65 12.34
CA LEU A 98 -35.10 8.98 13.26
C LEU A 98 -34.73 10.15 14.19
N SER A 99 -33.52 10.12 14.79
CA SER A 99 -33.05 11.21 15.64
C SER A 99 -32.81 12.51 14.88
N GLY A 100 -32.34 12.41 13.62
CA GLY A 100 -32.17 13.58 12.75
C GLY A 100 -33.50 14.25 12.35
N LEU A 101 -34.52 13.46 12.03
CA LEU A 101 -35.88 13.99 11.78
C LEU A 101 -36.46 14.58 13.05
N LEU A 102 -36.28 13.97 14.20
CA LEU A 102 -36.70 14.54 15.49
C LEU A 102 -36.01 15.88 15.76
N LEU A 103 -34.68 15.95 15.56
CA LEU A 103 -33.94 17.21 15.69
C LEU A 103 -34.39 18.27 14.70
N HIS A 104 -34.73 17.88 13.48
CA HIS A 104 -35.31 18.81 12.49
C HIS A 104 -36.59 19.48 13.01
N VAL A 105 -37.53 18.69 13.52
CA VAL A 105 -38.78 19.21 14.08
C VAL A 105 -38.48 20.09 15.31
N LEU A 106 -37.62 19.65 16.21
CA LEU A 106 -37.26 20.43 17.42
C LEU A 106 -36.59 21.75 17.09
N LEU A 107 -35.71 21.80 16.10
CA LEU A 107 -35.03 23.02 15.68
C LEU A 107 -35.96 24.07 15.03
N GLN A 108 -37.13 23.65 14.53
CA GLN A 108 -38.12 24.52 13.94
C GLN A 108 -39.10 25.10 15.01
N THR A 109 -39.13 24.59 16.23
CA THR A 109 -39.95 25.15 17.32
C THR A 109 -39.37 26.47 17.82
N ASP A 110 -40.24 27.33 18.40
CA ASP A 110 -39.78 28.59 19.03
C ASP A 110 -38.73 28.36 20.10
N PHE A 111 -38.89 27.28 20.87
CA PHE A 111 -37.88 26.85 21.82
C PHE A 111 -36.55 26.47 21.12
N GLY A 112 -36.62 25.71 20.03
CA GLY A 112 -35.45 25.27 19.28
C GLY A 112 -34.69 26.43 18.61
N MET A 113 -35.43 27.43 18.10
CA MET A 113 -34.80 28.60 17.47
C MET A 113 -34.00 29.46 18.48
N ARG A 114 -34.41 29.49 19.75
CA ARG A 114 -33.74 30.29 20.80
C ARG A 114 -32.79 29.51 21.68
N SER A 115 -32.87 28.17 21.70
CA SER A 115 -32.12 27.34 22.65
C SER A 115 -30.67 27.08 22.22
N ALA A 116 -29.73 27.62 22.99
CA ALA A 116 -28.31 27.29 22.88
C ALA A 116 -28.04 25.81 23.16
N LEU A 117 -28.72 25.22 24.14
CA LEU A 117 -28.59 23.81 24.51
C LEU A 117 -28.89 22.88 23.30
N LEU A 118 -29.94 23.20 22.53
CA LEU A 118 -30.31 22.38 21.35
C LEU A 118 -29.22 22.46 20.26
N SER A 119 -28.55 23.61 20.09
CA SER A 119 -27.40 23.76 19.17
C SER A 119 -26.20 22.90 19.61
N TYR A 120 -25.91 22.83 20.91
CA TYR A 120 -24.87 21.92 21.41
C TYR A 120 -25.25 20.45 21.22
N ILE A 121 -26.48 20.06 21.47
CA ILE A 121 -26.98 18.70 21.23
C ILE A 121 -26.85 18.36 19.75
N TYR A 122 -27.26 19.27 18.86
CA TYR A 122 -27.13 19.11 17.42
C TYR A 122 -25.66 18.96 16.99
N TRP A 123 -24.75 19.75 17.55
CA TRP A 123 -23.32 19.66 17.29
C TRP A 123 -22.74 18.33 17.70
N VAL A 124 -23.06 17.86 18.93
CA VAL A 124 -22.61 16.57 19.45
C VAL A 124 -23.18 15.43 18.62
N TRP A 125 -24.47 15.45 18.32
CA TRP A 125 -25.15 14.46 17.49
C TRP A 125 -24.47 14.32 16.12
N ALA A 126 -24.23 15.41 15.43
CA ALA A 126 -23.54 15.42 14.14
C ALA A 126 -22.11 14.86 14.22
N SER A 127 -21.41 15.13 15.32
CA SER A 127 -20.04 14.62 15.55
C SER A 127 -20.03 13.12 15.84
N VAL A 128 -21.04 12.60 16.54
CA VAL A 128 -21.23 11.16 16.78
C VAL A 128 -21.58 10.45 15.48
N LEU A 129 -22.51 11.02 14.68
CA LEU A 129 -22.94 10.47 13.39
C LEU A 129 -21.74 10.17 12.49
N VAL A 130 -20.93 11.16 12.20
CA VAL A 130 -19.78 10.96 11.29
C VAL A 130 -18.79 9.96 11.87
N THR A 131 -18.53 10.04 13.17
CA THR A 131 -17.55 9.14 13.81
C THR A 131 -18.01 7.68 13.72
N VAL A 132 -19.28 7.40 14.01
CA VAL A 132 -19.84 6.05 14.00
C VAL A 132 -19.93 5.51 12.56
N LEU A 133 -20.57 6.27 11.66
CA LEU A 133 -20.83 5.78 10.30
C LEU A 133 -19.55 5.60 9.47
N VAL A 134 -18.60 6.53 9.55
CA VAL A 134 -17.32 6.40 8.83
C VAL A 134 -16.51 5.23 9.40
N THR A 135 -16.50 5.04 10.72
CA THR A 135 -15.81 3.89 11.32
C THR A 135 -16.45 2.58 10.88
N GLN A 136 -17.78 2.48 10.88
CA GLN A 136 -18.51 1.29 10.43
C GLN A 136 -18.28 1.01 8.95
N PHE A 137 -18.24 2.04 8.11
CA PHE A 137 -17.93 1.89 6.68
C PHE A 137 -16.56 1.27 6.46
N TRP A 138 -15.50 1.81 7.07
CA TRP A 138 -14.16 1.25 6.91
C TRP A 138 -14.04 -0.16 7.47
N MET A 139 -14.75 -0.47 8.54
CA MET A 139 -14.83 -1.85 9.03
C MET A 139 -15.52 -2.78 8.04
N LEU A 140 -16.61 -2.32 7.41
CA LEU A 140 -17.29 -3.08 6.36
C LEU A 140 -16.37 -3.36 5.16
N VAL A 141 -15.60 -2.35 4.71
CA VAL A 141 -14.61 -2.54 3.63
C VAL A 141 -13.58 -3.60 3.98
N ILE A 142 -13.04 -3.59 5.21
CA ILE A 142 -12.07 -4.59 5.70
C ILE A 142 -12.73 -5.98 5.85
N GLU A 143 -14.02 -6.05 6.16
CA GLU A 143 -14.74 -7.31 6.24
C GLU A 143 -15.02 -7.92 4.86
N VAL A 144 -15.38 -7.09 3.90
CA VAL A 144 -15.75 -7.49 2.54
C VAL A 144 -14.54 -7.90 1.71
N PHE A 145 -13.45 -7.13 1.78
CA PHE A 145 -12.26 -7.36 0.96
C PHE A 145 -11.15 -8.11 1.69
N ASN A 146 -10.47 -8.97 0.97
CA ASN A 146 -9.20 -9.53 1.41
C ASN A 146 -8.10 -8.48 1.42
N PRO A 147 -7.00 -8.64 2.19
CA PRO A 147 -5.91 -7.66 2.22
C PRO A 147 -5.32 -7.30 0.86
N ARG A 148 -5.29 -8.25 -0.09
CA ARG A 148 -4.82 -8.02 -1.47
C ARG A 148 -5.82 -7.22 -2.31
N GLU A 149 -7.12 -7.53 -2.17
CA GLU A 149 -8.22 -6.81 -2.82
C GLU A 149 -8.35 -5.40 -2.24
N ALA A 150 -8.31 -5.29 -0.92
CA ALA A 150 -8.36 -4.01 -0.21
C ALA A 150 -7.25 -3.06 -0.69
N LYS A 151 -6.02 -3.55 -0.89
CA LYS A 151 -4.89 -2.76 -1.38
C LYS A 151 -5.18 -2.11 -2.76
N ARG A 152 -5.93 -2.79 -3.65
CA ARG A 152 -6.29 -2.28 -4.98
C ARG A 152 -7.53 -1.37 -4.97
N LEU A 153 -8.51 -1.68 -4.13
CA LEU A 153 -9.88 -1.17 -4.23
C LEU A 153 -10.23 -0.07 -3.21
N ILE A 154 -9.48 0.04 -2.10
CA ILE A 154 -9.71 1.03 -1.03
C ILE A 154 -9.70 2.47 -1.55
N GLY A 155 -8.78 2.81 -2.45
CA GLY A 155 -8.69 4.16 -3.03
C GLY A 155 -9.96 4.55 -3.78
N PHE A 156 -10.52 3.65 -4.57
CA PHE A 156 -11.78 3.89 -5.28
C PHE A 156 -12.96 4.02 -4.31
N CYS A 157 -13.05 3.17 -3.29
CA CYS A 157 -14.07 3.32 -2.25
C CYS A 157 -13.96 4.68 -1.55
N GLY A 158 -12.72 5.13 -1.26
CA GLY A 158 -12.45 6.42 -0.64
C GLY A 158 -12.89 7.62 -1.48
N SER A 159 -12.72 7.54 -2.81
CA SER A 159 -13.14 8.62 -3.72
C SER A 159 -14.65 8.86 -3.69
N GLY A 160 -15.46 7.84 -3.40
CA GLY A 160 -16.89 7.99 -3.15
C GLY A 160 -17.20 8.97 -2.02
N GLY A 161 -16.40 8.91 -0.95
CA GLY A 161 -16.53 9.84 0.17
C GLY A 161 -16.18 11.28 -0.19
N ILE A 162 -15.15 11.50 -0.99
CA ILE A 162 -14.78 12.86 -1.44
C ILE A 162 -15.88 13.43 -2.32
N LEU A 163 -16.35 12.67 -3.33
CA LEU A 163 -17.43 13.10 -4.22
C LEU A 163 -18.74 13.35 -3.46
N GLY A 164 -19.06 12.49 -2.48
CA GLY A 164 -20.22 12.71 -1.61
C GLY A 164 -20.12 14.03 -0.82
N GLY A 165 -18.94 14.29 -0.26
CA GLY A 165 -18.68 15.55 0.45
C GLY A 165 -18.79 16.78 -0.45
N VAL A 166 -18.26 16.74 -1.67
CA VAL A 166 -18.37 17.82 -2.67
C VAL A 166 -19.83 18.08 -3.02
N LEU A 167 -20.57 17.04 -3.39
CA LEU A 167 -22.00 17.20 -3.76
C LEU A 167 -22.85 17.62 -2.55
N GLY A 168 -22.58 17.07 -1.36
CA GLY A 168 -23.26 17.50 -0.13
C GLY A 168 -23.04 18.98 0.17
N GLY A 169 -21.81 19.48 0.03
CA GLY A 169 -21.49 20.89 0.20
C GLY A 169 -22.13 21.79 -0.85
N LEU A 170 -22.09 21.38 -2.13
CA LEU A 170 -22.79 22.09 -3.20
C LEU A 170 -24.30 22.17 -2.95
N LEU A 171 -24.93 21.05 -2.56
CA LEU A 171 -26.36 21.03 -2.22
C LEU A 171 -26.67 21.95 -1.04
N ALA A 172 -25.84 21.93 0.02
CA ALA A 172 -26.02 22.84 1.16
C ALA A 172 -25.91 24.30 0.72
N GLY A 173 -24.94 24.68 -0.10
CA GLY A 173 -24.78 26.04 -0.57
C GLY A 173 -25.87 26.51 -1.54
N LEU A 174 -26.24 25.68 -2.52
CA LEU A 174 -27.20 26.03 -3.54
C LEU A 174 -28.63 26.08 -3.00
N LEU A 175 -29.06 25.06 -2.23
CA LEU A 175 -30.45 25.05 -1.68
C LEU A 175 -30.64 26.17 -0.67
N THR A 176 -29.61 26.53 0.10
CA THR A 176 -29.70 27.69 0.99
C THR A 176 -29.89 29.00 0.21
N ARG A 177 -29.17 29.21 -0.91
CA ARG A 177 -29.34 30.39 -1.78
C ARG A 177 -30.73 30.45 -2.43
N LEU A 178 -31.36 29.31 -2.60
CA LEU A 178 -32.72 29.20 -3.12
C LEU A 178 -33.81 29.34 -2.00
N ASN A 179 -33.41 29.73 -0.78
CA ASN A 179 -34.26 29.80 0.40
C ASN A 179 -34.92 28.47 0.81
N LEU A 180 -34.31 27.36 0.45
CA LEU A 180 -34.73 25.98 0.78
C LEU A 180 -33.92 25.37 1.91
N SER A 181 -33.33 26.17 2.79
CA SER A 181 -32.49 25.74 3.91
C SER A 181 -33.19 24.73 4.84
N ASN A 182 -34.49 24.86 5.02
CA ASN A 182 -35.29 23.96 5.84
C ASN A 182 -35.36 22.52 5.29
N LEU A 183 -35.12 22.31 4.01
CA LEU A 183 -35.12 20.98 3.39
C LEU A 183 -33.78 20.26 3.56
N LEU A 184 -32.72 20.94 3.95
CA LEU A 184 -31.35 20.35 3.98
C LEU A 184 -31.22 19.21 4.98
N LEU A 185 -31.74 19.33 6.20
CA LEU A 185 -31.66 18.27 7.20
C LEU A 185 -32.54 17.06 6.86
N PRO A 186 -33.81 17.25 6.42
CA PRO A 186 -34.59 16.14 5.85
C PRO A 186 -33.94 15.46 4.65
N LEU A 187 -33.33 16.24 3.74
CA LEU A 187 -32.59 15.70 2.60
C LEU A 187 -31.43 14.84 3.05
N ALA A 188 -30.65 15.30 4.04
CA ALA A 188 -29.57 14.52 4.63
C ALA A 188 -30.08 13.20 5.24
N CYS A 189 -31.20 13.24 5.95
CA CYS A 189 -31.85 12.04 6.50
C CYS A 189 -32.36 11.11 5.38
N GLY A 190 -32.89 11.65 4.28
CA GLY A 190 -33.31 10.89 3.10
C GLY A 190 -32.15 10.16 2.43
N LEU A 191 -30.98 10.80 2.29
CA LEU A 191 -29.77 10.16 1.77
C LEU A 191 -29.28 9.03 2.69
N LEU A 192 -29.34 9.20 4.02
CA LEU A 192 -29.03 8.14 4.98
C LEU A 192 -30.02 6.98 4.90
N LEU A 193 -31.29 7.26 4.63
CA LEU A 193 -32.32 6.24 4.42
C LEU A 193 -32.02 5.42 3.16
N VAL A 194 -31.63 6.06 2.06
CA VAL A 194 -31.17 5.37 0.85
C VAL A 194 -29.92 4.51 1.14
N CYS A 195 -29.02 5.00 1.98
CA CYS A 195 -27.83 4.25 2.40
C CYS A 195 -28.19 2.91 3.06
N ILE A 196 -29.31 2.82 3.80
CA ILE A 196 -29.78 1.57 4.41
C ILE A 196 -30.01 0.48 3.35
N PHE A 197 -30.65 0.85 2.24
CA PHE A 197 -30.89 -0.10 1.13
C PHE A 197 -29.59 -0.54 0.45
N VAL A 198 -28.65 0.40 0.27
CA VAL A 198 -27.33 0.09 -0.31
C VAL A 198 -26.55 -0.85 0.60
N VAL A 199 -26.52 -0.60 1.91
CA VAL A 199 -25.89 -1.48 2.91
C VAL A 199 -26.51 -2.87 2.83
N ARG A 200 -27.82 -2.96 2.77
CA ARG A 200 -28.53 -4.25 2.67
C ARG A 200 -28.16 -5.00 1.39
N ALA A 201 -28.07 -4.29 0.26
CA ALA A 201 -27.63 -4.87 -1.01
C ALA A 201 -26.18 -5.40 -0.95
N ILE A 202 -25.27 -4.67 -0.29
CA ILE A 202 -23.87 -5.11 -0.09
C ILE A 202 -23.86 -6.46 0.65
N PHE A 203 -24.58 -6.58 1.76
CA PHE A 203 -24.58 -7.82 2.54
C PHE A 203 -25.23 -8.99 1.79
N ILE A 204 -26.30 -8.76 1.02
CA ILE A 204 -26.94 -9.80 0.20
C ILE A 204 -25.99 -10.33 -0.88
N LEU A 205 -25.24 -9.43 -1.55
CA LEU A 205 -24.30 -9.82 -2.58
C LEU A 205 -23.05 -10.48 -1.99
N TRP A 206 -22.53 -9.95 -0.88
CA TRP A 206 -21.36 -10.51 -0.20
C TRP A 206 -21.63 -11.91 0.34
N GLN A 207 -22.81 -12.16 0.94
CA GLN A 207 -23.20 -13.48 1.42
C GLN A 207 -23.30 -14.55 0.32
N LYS A 208 -23.56 -14.14 -0.93
CA LYS A 208 -23.60 -15.03 -2.09
C LYS A 208 -22.21 -15.46 -2.60
N GLN A 209 -21.14 -14.82 -2.15
CA GLN A 209 -19.79 -15.15 -2.58
C GLN A 209 -19.30 -16.45 -1.90
N PRO A 210 -18.68 -17.39 -2.66
CA PRO A 210 -18.20 -18.67 -2.10
C PRO A 210 -17.13 -18.51 -1.00
N SER A 211 -16.46 -17.36 -0.98
CA SER A 211 -15.42 -17.01 0.00
C SER A 211 -15.96 -16.54 1.34
N PHE A 212 -17.26 -16.20 1.44
CA PHE A 212 -17.88 -15.59 2.62
C PHE A 212 -17.68 -16.42 3.90
N ALA A 213 -18.00 -17.70 3.87
CA ALA A 213 -17.93 -18.58 5.05
C ALA A 213 -16.48 -18.72 5.55
N ARG A 214 -15.52 -18.98 4.66
CA ARG A 214 -14.09 -19.11 4.99
C ARG A 214 -13.48 -17.82 5.54
N GLN A 215 -13.84 -16.67 4.96
CA GLN A 215 -13.33 -15.38 5.41
C GLN A 215 -13.89 -14.98 6.77
N THR A 216 -15.14 -15.29 7.06
CA THR A 216 -15.80 -14.97 8.32
C THR A 216 -15.22 -15.80 9.47
N GLU A 217 -14.94 -17.07 9.25
CA GLU A 217 -14.34 -17.98 10.23
C GLU A 217 -12.88 -17.60 10.53
N GLN A 218 -12.04 -17.44 9.54
CA GLN A 218 -10.64 -17.01 9.72
C GLN A 218 -10.52 -15.65 10.40
N LYS A 219 -11.42 -14.71 10.09
CA LYS A 219 -11.42 -13.39 10.74
C LYS A 219 -11.92 -13.44 12.17
N ARG A 220 -12.89 -14.29 12.50
CA ARG A 220 -13.32 -14.52 13.90
C ARG A 220 -12.17 -15.07 14.75
N GLU A 221 -11.46 -16.08 14.30
CA GLU A 221 -10.31 -16.64 15.02
C GLU A 221 -9.19 -15.61 15.21
N LEU A 222 -8.90 -14.78 14.18
CA LEU A 222 -7.93 -13.70 14.25
C LEU A 222 -8.35 -12.55 15.19
N PHE A 223 -9.64 -12.27 15.32
CA PHE A 223 -10.16 -11.25 16.24
C PHE A 223 -10.24 -11.75 17.68
N ASP A 224 -10.62 -13.00 17.91
CA ASP A 224 -10.70 -13.59 19.26
C ASP A 224 -9.33 -13.83 19.88
N SER A 225 -8.33 -14.19 19.08
CA SER A 225 -6.95 -14.34 19.54
C SER A 225 -6.22 -13.01 19.84
N ARG A 226 -6.81 -11.85 19.48
CA ARG A 226 -6.17 -10.53 19.55
C ARG A 226 -6.91 -9.52 20.43
N LYS A 227 -7.51 -9.94 21.54
CA LYS A 227 -8.11 -9.05 22.55
C LYS A 227 -7.01 -8.28 23.30
N PHE A 228 -6.54 -7.16 22.72
CA PHE A 228 -5.65 -6.25 23.43
C PHE A 228 -6.46 -5.25 24.24
N GLY A 229 -6.20 -5.21 25.55
CA GLY A 229 -6.80 -4.25 26.46
C GLY A 229 -6.27 -2.82 26.22
N PHE A 230 -7.08 -1.82 26.58
CA PHE A 230 -6.67 -0.40 26.58
C PHE A 230 -5.33 -0.18 27.31
N LYS A 231 -5.14 -0.83 28.47
CA LYS A 231 -3.92 -0.76 29.27
C LYS A 231 -2.69 -1.28 28.51
N ASP A 232 -2.87 -2.32 27.70
CA ASP A 232 -1.78 -2.92 26.94
C ASP A 232 -1.36 -2.03 25.79
N SER A 233 -2.33 -1.40 25.10
CA SER A 233 -2.07 -0.42 24.04
C SER A 233 -1.36 0.84 24.58
N PHE A 234 -1.83 1.36 25.72
CA PHE A 234 -1.17 2.48 26.41
C PHE A 234 0.26 2.14 26.83
N ARG A 235 0.47 0.96 27.42
CA ARG A 235 1.81 0.48 27.82
C ARG A 235 2.73 0.31 26.61
N ALA A 236 2.20 -0.21 25.49
CA ALA A 236 2.95 -0.37 24.25
C ALA A 236 3.43 0.97 23.69
N VAL A 237 2.56 1.99 23.64
CA VAL A 237 2.93 3.34 23.20
C VAL A 237 3.95 3.95 24.15
N ARG A 238 3.71 3.91 25.48
CA ARG A 238 4.61 4.54 26.48
C ARG A 238 6.00 3.93 26.51
N LYS A 239 6.13 2.60 26.28
CA LYS A 239 7.43 1.91 26.26
C LYS A 239 8.27 2.21 25.03
N ASN A 240 7.66 2.65 23.93
CA ASN A 240 8.34 2.90 22.68
C ASN A 240 8.48 4.39 22.42
N ARG A 241 9.70 4.93 22.55
CA ARG A 241 10.00 6.35 22.38
C ARG A 241 9.53 6.88 21.02
N TYR A 242 9.67 6.10 19.95
CA TYR A 242 9.22 6.49 18.61
C TYR A 242 7.70 6.67 18.54
N LEU A 243 6.91 5.75 19.11
CA LEU A 243 5.46 5.85 19.17
C LEU A 243 4.99 7.02 20.04
N VAL A 244 5.72 7.36 21.11
CA VAL A 244 5.45 8.55 21.92
C VAL A 244 5.63 9.83 21.09
N VAL A 245 6.68 9.91 20.27
CA VAL A 245 6.91 11.08 19.40
C VAL A 245 5.80 11.19 18.34
N ILE A 246 5.34 10.09 17.76
CA ILE A 246 4.15 10.08 16.86
C ILE A 246 2.92 10.59 17.60
N ALA A 247 2.67 10.11 18.82
CA ALA A 247 1.53 10.53 19.63
C ALA A 247 1.55 12.03 19.92
N VAL A 248 2.70 12.56 20.33
CA VAL A 248 2.88 14.02 20.57
C VAL A 248 2.67 14.83 19.29
N LEU A 249 3.20 14.35 18.15
CA LEU A 249 2.99 14.99 16.87
C LEU A 249 1.49 15.09 16.52
N VAL A 250 0.74 13.99 16.73
CA VAL A 250 -0.72 13.98 16.53
C VAL A 250 -1.42 14.98 17.46
N VAL A 251 -1.01 15.06 18.71
CA VAL A 251 -1.58 16.05 19.67
C VAL A 251 -1.36 17.48 19.18
N ILE A 252 -0.13 17.83 18.81
CA ILE A 252 0.20 19.18 18.32
C ILE A 252 -0.60 19.51 17.06
N THR A 253 -0.67 18.59 16.11
CA THR A 253 -1.43 18.75 14.87
C THR A 253 -2.90 19.06 15.13
N VAL A 254 -3.53 18.31 16.06
CA VAL A 254 -4.95 18.48 16.39
C VAL A 254 -5.19 19.82 17.09
N ILE A 255 -4.26 20.25 17.97
CA ILE A 255 -4.36 21.55 18.62
C ILE A 255 -4.30 22.68 17.59
N VAL A 256 -3.31 22.65 16.67
CA VAL A 256 -3.16 23.66 15.60
C VAL A 256 -4.42 23.70 14.74
N SER A 257 -4.90 22.55 14.26
CA SER A 257 -6.09 22.48 13.42
C SER A 257 -7.36 22.99 14.13
N THR A 258 -7.49 22.74 15.45
CA THR A 258 -8.63 23.23 16.24
C THR A 258 -8.59 24.74 16.44
N PHE A 259 -7.40 25.31 16.65
CA PHE A 259 -7.22 26.77 16.75
C PHE A 259 -7.49 27.46 15.40
N ILE A 260 -7.02 26.88 14.30
CA ILE A 260 -7.30 27.37 12.94
C ILE A 260 -8.81 27.32 12.65
N ASP A 261 -9.50 26.22 13.07
CA ASP A 261 -10.94 26.07 12.90
C ASP A 261 -11.73 27.15 13.65
N PHE A 262 -11.28 27.47 14.87
CA PHE A 262 -11.85 28.55 15.65
C PHE A 262 -11.60 29.93 15.00
N TYR A 263 -10.37 30.22 14.58
CA TYR A 263 -10.02 31.47 13.87
C TYR A 263 -10.85 31.67 12.61
N PHE A 264 -10.97 30.61 11.79
CA PHE A 264 -11.79 30.63 10.60
C PHE A 264 -13.28 30.86 10.89
N SER A 265 -13.82 30.17 11.89
CA SER A 265 -15.22 30.31 12.29
C SER A 265 -15.51 31.72 12.84
N SER A 266 -14.56 32.33 13.53
CA SER A 266 -14.67 33.71 14.02
C SER A 266 -14.70 34.72 12.88
N ALA A 267 -13.88 34.53 11.85
CA ALA A 267 -13.88 35.38 10.66
C ALA A 267 -15.19 35.25 9.83
N VAL A 268 -15.78 34.06 9.83
CA VAL A 268 -17.09 33.84 9.18
C VAL A 268 -18.20 34.57 9.96
N ASP A 269 -18.18 34.48 11.29
CA ASP A 269 -19.17 35.12 12.15
C ASP A 269 -19.13 36.64 12.03
N GLU A 270 -17.93 37.24 11.98
CA GLU A 270 -17.75 38.66 11.79
C GLU A 270 -18.23 39.15 10.41
N HIS A 271 -18.03 38.35 9.37
CA HIS A 271 -18.37 38.76 8.01
C HIS A 271 -19.83 38.55 7.64
N PHE A 272 -20.48 37.53 8.19
CA PHE A 272 -21.86 37.17 7.89
C PHE A 272 -22.75 37.33 9.12
N THR A 273 -23.79 38.20 9.02
CA THR A 273 -24.77 38.41 10.09
C THR A 273 -25.96 37.43 10.01
N ASN A 274 -26.24 36.88 8.83
CA ASN A 274 -27.40 36.02 8.60
C ASN A 274 -27.04 34.54 8.62
N LYS A 275 -27.82 33.71 9.30
CA LYS A 275 -27.67 32.28 9.39
C LYS A 275 -27.59 31.59 8.02
N GLU A 276 -28.45 31.98 7.10
CA GLU A 276 -28.54 31.46 5.74
C GLU A 276 -27.28 31.79 4.94
N ALA A 277 -26.73 33.01 5.09
CA ALA A 277 -25.50 33.40 4.42
C ALA A 277 -24.30 32.55 4.93
N MET A 278 -24.23 32.32 6.24
CA MET A 278 -23.23 31.40 6.82
C MET A 278 -23.39 29.98 6.30
N GLN A 279 -24.59 29.44 6.24
CA GLN A 279 -24.87 28.10 5.74
C GLN A 279 -24.43 27.93 4.28
N ALA A 280 -24.80 28.91 3.44
CA ALA A 280 -24.41 28.90 2.03
C ALA A 280 -22.90 28.98 1.85
N PHE A 281 -22.24 29.83 2.64
CA PHE A 281 -20.80 29.97 2.63
C PHE A 281 -20.10 28.68 3.06
N PHE A 282 -20.45 28.10 4.21
CA PHE A 282 -19.86 26.84 4.68
C PHE A 282 -20.08 25.70 3.69
N GLY A 283 -21.27 25.59 3.10
CA GLY A 283 -21.57 24.57 2.10
C GLY A 283 -20.63 24.67 0.89
N LEU A 284 -20.56 25.86 0.27
CA LEU A 284 -19.70 26.09 -0.90
C LEU A 284 -18.22 26.01 -0.57
N PHE A 285 -17.82 26.51 0.60
CA PHE A 285 -16.43 26.43 1.07
C PHE A 285 -15.98 24.97 1.20
N TYR A 286 -16.74 24.12 1.89
CA TYR A 286 -16.38 22.72 2.04
C TYR A 286 -16.44 21.94 0.72
N ALA A 287 -17.34 22.28 -0.19
CA ALA A 287 -17.36 21.71 -1.54
C ALA A 287 -16.07 22.06 -2.31
N GLY A 288 -15.71 23.34 -2.33
CA GLY A 288 -14.47 23.80 -2.97
C GLY A 288 -13.21 23.20 -2.34
N LEU A 289 -13.17 23.15 -1.00
CA LEU A 289 -12.07 22.58 -0.25
C LEU A 289 -11.85 21.09 -0.54
N LEU A 290 -12.92 20.29 -0.54
CA LEU A 290 -12.84 18.86 -0.85
C LEU A 290 -12.46 18.62 -2.32
N THR A 291 -12.93 19.48 -3.24
CA THR A 291 -12.51 19.44 -4.63
C THR A 291 -11.00 19.74 -4.75
N LEU A 292 -10.52 20.80 -4.07
CA LEU A 292 -9.10 21.12 -4.00
C LEU A 292 -8.28 19.95 -3.40
N ALA A 293 -8.73 19.40 -2.27
CA ALA A 293 -8.07 18.27 -1.60
C ALA A 293 -8.01 17.03 -2.51
N PHE A 294 -9.02 16.79 -3.34
CA PHE A 294 -9.01 15.71 -4.31
C PHE A 294 -7.90 15.89 -5.36
N PHE A 295 -7.78 17.07 -5.94
CA PHE A 295 -6.71 17.35 -6.90
C PHE A 295 -5.33 17.32 -6.27
N VAL A 296 -5.17 17.91 -5.08
CA VAL A 296 -3.91 17.87 -4.33
C VAL A 296 -3.52 16.44 -4.01
N ASN A 297 -4.47 15.58 -3.64
CA ASN A 297 -4.19 14.18 -3.33
C ASN A 297 -3.71 13.41 -4.57
N ILE A 298 -4.38 13.57 -5.71
CA ILE A 298 -4.04 12.82 -6.93
C ILE A 298 -2.71 13.31 -7.52
N PHE A 299 -2.53 14.61 -7.69
CA PHE A 299 -1.40 15.16 -8.42
C PHE A 299 -0.21 15.49 -7.53
N LEU A 300 -0.45 16.23 -6.45
CA LEU A 300 0.62 16.78 -5.63
C LEU A 300 1.20 15.79 -4.64
N THR A 301 0.35 15.01 -3.97
CA THR A 301 0.80 14.04 -2.95
C THR A 301 1.64 12.94 -3.57
N SER A 302 1.19 12.40 -4.70
CA SER A 302 1.92 11.40 -5.47
C SER A 302 3.29 11.92 -5.93
N LEU A 303 3.30 13.13 -6.52
CA LEU A 303 4.52 13.78 -7.00
C LEU A 303 5.50 14.09 -5.87
N LEU A 304 5.00 14.58 -4.74
CA LEU A 304 5.82 14.92 -3.58
C LEU A 304 6.44 13.67 -2.92
N LEU A 305 5.65 12.61 -2.74
CA LEU A 305 6.14 11.37 -2.16
C LEU A 305 7.12 10.63 -3.06
N LYS A 306 7.00 10.79 -4.38
CA LYS A 306 7.91 10.18 -5.35
C LYS A 306 9.25 10.92 -5.43
N ASN A 307 9.23 12.25 -5.46
CA ASN A 307 10.40 13.06 -5.80
C ASN A 307 11.13 13.63 -4.58
N PHE A 308 10.49 13.70 -3.41
CA PHE A 308 11.05 14.35 -2.25
C PHE A 308 11.23 13.37 -1.08
N ARG A 309 12.27 13.63 -0.28
CA ARG A 309 12.57 12.86 0.94
C ARG A 309 11.46 13.06 1.98
N VAL A 310 11.19 12.04 2.80
CA VAL A 310 10.18 12.06 3.89
C VAL A 310 10.35 13.29 4.80
N ARG A 311 11.58 13.74 5.05
CA ARG A 311 11.85 14.96 5.83
C ARG A 311 11.18 16.19 5.24
N PHE A 312 11.29 16.40 3.94
CA PHE A 312 10.66 17.54 3.25
C PHE A 312 9.14 17.46 3.34
N THR A 313 8.59 16.30 3.08
CA THR A 313 7.14 16.07 3.09
C THR A 313 6.52 16.27 4.48
N LEU A 314 7.25 15.86 5.55
CA LEU A 314 6.85 16.12 6.95
C LEU A 314 6.83 17.61 7.30
N LEU A 315 7.75 18.39 6.75
CA LEU A 315 7.88 19.82 7.04
C LEU A 315 6.97 20.69 6.19
N LEU A 316 6.51 20.21 5.04
CA LEU A 316 5.77 21.03 4.10
C LEU A 316 4.50 21.61 4.72
N THR A 317 3.66 20.79 5.36
CA THR A 317 2.42 21.26 5.99
C THR A 317 2.65 22.28 7.11
N PRO A 318 3.49 22.03 8.14
CA PRO A 318 3.67 23.01 9.20
C PRO A 318 4.39 24.28 8.74
N VAL A 319 5.28 24.21 7.75
CA VAL A 319 5.97 25.40 7.21
C VAL A 319 5.01 26.25 6.37
N THR A 320 4.19 25.66 5.51
CA THR A 320 3.19 26.40 4.72
C THR A 320 2.15 27.07 5.63
N LEU A 321 1.69 26.37 6.68
CA LEU A 321 0.80 26.94 7.68
C LEU A 321 1.46 28.05 8.47
N PHE A 322 2.74 27.90 8.82
CA PHE A 322 3.51 28.94 9.54
C PHE A 322 3.59 30.22 8.70
N ILE A 323 3.94 30.11 7.42
CA ILE A 323 4.02 31.24 6.51
C ILE A 323 2.63 31.90 6.33
N ALA A 324 1.58 31.10 6.14
CA ALA A 324 0.21 31.60 5.99
C ALA A 324 -0.29 32.29 7.25
N SER A 325 -0.02 31.73 8.43
CA SER A 325 -0.40 32.32 9.72
C SER A 325 0.38 33.62 10.02
N LEU A 326 1.67 33.64 9.69
CA LEU A 326 2.50 34.83 9.83
C LEU A 326 2.02 35.96 8.90
N ALA A 327 1.71 35.66 7.65
CA ALA A 327 1.15 36.62 6.70
C ALA A 327 -0.20 37.18 7.17
N ALA A 328 -1.04 36.35 7.80
CA ALA A 328 -2.35 36.79 8.33
C ALA A 328 -2.24 37.73 9.55
N ILE A 329 -1.17 37.65 10.34
CA ILE A 329 -0.96 38.58 11.44
C ILE A 329 -0.73 40.02 10.92
N PHE A 330 0.03 40.15 9.82
CA PHE A 330 0.32 41.46 9.22
C PHE A 330 -0.80 41.97 8.28
N ALA A 331 -1.71 41.08 7.87
CA ALA A 331 -2.89 41.47 7.10
C ALA A 331 -4.01 41.99 8.04
N PRO A 332 -4.96 42.83 7.54
CA PRO A 332 -6.17 43.09 8.28
C PRO A 332 -6.91 41.79 8.51
N PHE A 333 -7.67 41.69 9.62
CA PHE A 333 -8.49 40.49 9.89
C PHE A 333 -9.56 40.39 8.82
N THR A 334 -9.37 39.48 7.89
CA THR A 334 -10.23 39.30 6.74
C THR A 334 -10.65 37.85 6.58
N LEU A 335 -11.87 37.64 6.12
CA LEU A 335 -12.36 36.31 5.76
C LEU A 335 -11.41 35.60 4.77
N PHE A 336 -10.77 36.37 3.87
CA PHE A 336 -9.82 35.82 2.89
C PHE A 336 -8.60 35.15 3.56
N ALA A 337 -8.00 35.82 4.53
CA ALA A 337 -6.84 35.25 5.27
C ALA A 337 -7.26 33.98 6.03
N ALA A 338 -8.41 33.98 6.66
CA ALA A 338 -8.95 32.83 7.38
C ALA A 338 -9.27 31.64 6.45
N VAL A 339 -9.86 31.92 5.29
CA VAL A 339 -10.09 30.93 4.22
C VAL A 339 -8.80 30.33 3.72
N LEU A 340 -7.76 31.15 3.50
CA LEU A 340 -6.46 30.67 3.01
C LEU A 340 -5.80 29.73 4.01
N ILE A 341 -5.74 30.13 5.31
CA ILE A 341 -5.16 29.29 6.36
C ILE A 341 -5.95 27.98 6.50
N LYS A 342 -7.28 28.06 6.55
CA LYS A 342 -8.15 26.88 6.69
C LYS A 342 -8.07 25.95 5.51
N SER A 343 -7.98 26.49 4.28
CA SER A 343 -7.81 25.71 3.07
C SER A 343 -6.45 25.01 3.01
N THR A 344 -5.41 25.66 3.51
CA THR A 344 -4.08 25.07 3.64
C THR A 344 -4.07 23.93 4.67
N ASP A 345 -4.67 24.15 5.85
CA ASP A 345 -4.75 23.13 6.92
C ASP A 345 -5.53 21.88 6.47
N GLU A 346 -6.76 22.03 6.03
CA GLU A 346 -7.59 20.89 5.66
C GLU A 346 -7.16 20.29 4.30
N GLY A 347 -6.75 21.13 3.33
CA GLY A 347 -6.32 20.68 1.99
C GLY A 347 -5.06 19.80 2.03
N LEU A 348 -4.04 20.24 2.77
CA LEU A 348 -2.84 19.43 3.00
C LEU A 348 -3.07 18.33 4.05
N GLY A 349 -3.97 18.58 5.00
CA GLY A 349 -4.31 17.63 6.06
C GLY A 349 -4.95 16.35 5.52
N PHE A 350 -5.93 16.46 4.63
CA PHE A 350 -6.61 15.32 4.02
C PHE A 350 -5.78 14.56 2.99
N SER A 351 -4.76 15.19 2.42
CA SER A 351 -3.93 14.59 1.37
C SER A 351 -2.57 14.16 1.91
N LEU A 352 -1.68 15.12 2.06
CA LEU A 352 -0.28 14.88 2.35
C LEU A 352 -0.03 14.38 3.77
N GLN A 353 -0.63 15.06 4.77
CA GLN A 353 -0.38 14.75 6.19
C GLN A 353 -0.88 13.36 6.58
N GLN A 354 -2.03 12.94 6.05
CA GLN A 354 -2.55 11.59 6.31
C GLN A 354 -1.64 10.53 5.70
N SER A 355 -1.17 10.73 4.45
CA SER A 355 -0.24 9.82 3.77
C SER A 355 1.08 9.72 4.52
N VAL A 356 1.66 10.86 4.94
CA VAL A 356 2.90 10.88 5.72
C VAL A 356 2.73 10.20 7.08
N ARG A 357 1.58 10.34 7.73
CA ARG A 357 1.29 9.65 9.00
C ARG A 357 1.29 8.14 8.83
N GLU A 358 0.72 7.62 7.73
CA GLU A 358 0.79 6.19 7.42
C GLU A 358 2.23 5.71 7.24
N LEU A 359 3.07 6.49 6.55
CA LEU A 359 4.49 6.19 6.35
C LEU A 359 5.24 6.07 7.68
N LEU A 360 4.91 6.90 8.68
CA LEU A 360 5.55 6.82 10.00
C LEU A 360 5.29 5.49 10.74
N TYR A 361 4.24 4.74 10.37
CA TYR A 361 3.98 3.43 10.96
C TYR A 361 4.70 2.27 10.25
N ILE A 362 5.39 2.51 9.13
CA ILE A 362 6.11 1.46 8.38
C ILE A 362 7.20 0.78 9.23
N PRO A 363 8.08 1.53 9.93
CA PRO A 363 9.15 0.90 10.71
C PRO A 363 8.66 0.25 12.00
N VAL A 364 7.36 0.31 12.29
CA VAL A 364 6.79 -0.33 13.48
C VAL A 364 6.43 -1.77 13.19
N SER A 365 6.87 -2.72 14.04
CA SER A 365 6.52 -4.13 13.89
C SER A 365 5.01 -4.33 13.82
N SER A 366 4.54 -5.30 13.03
CA SER A 366 3.11 -5.56 12.82
C SER A 366 2.32 -5.70 14.13
N GLU A 367 2.89 -6.36 15.14
CA GLU A 367 2.26 -6.54 16.44
C GLU A 367 2.08 -5.21 17.19
N LEU A 368 3.14 -4.37 17.23
CA LEU A 368 3.08 -3.04 17.85
C LEU A 368 2.17 -2.09 17.06
N LYS A 369 2.17 -2.15 15.73
CA LYS A 369 1.29 -1.37 14.85
C LYS A 369 -0.18 -1.67 15.14
N PHE A 370 -0.55 -2.97 15.28
CA PHE A 370 -1.92 -3.36 15.62
C PHE A 370 -2.39 -2.86 17.00
N ARG A 371 -1.48 -2.72 17.97
CA ARG A 371 -1.80 -2.22 19.32
C ARG A 371 -1.79 -0.68 19.37
N ALA A 372 -0.78 -0.05 18.78
CA ALA A 372 -0.50 1.37 18.94
C ALA A 372 -1.32 2.26 18.00
N LYS A 373 -1.49 1.87 16.72
CA LYS A 373 -2.16 2.72 15.73
C LYS A 373 -3.61 3.02 16.09
N PRO A 374 -4.48 2.03 16.41
CA PRO A 374 -5.85 2.34 16.84
C PRO A 374 -5.90 3.21 18.09
N PHE A 375 -4.97 3.00 19.04
CA PHE A 375 -4.89 3.79 20.25
C PHE A 375 -4.53 5.25 19.94
N ILE A 376 -3.56 5.50 19.08
CA ILE A 376 -3.13 6.85 18.69
C ILE A 376 -4.23 7.53 17.87
N ASP A 377 -4.75 6.88 16.85
CA ASP A 377 -5.70 7.49 15.91
C ASP A 377 -7.10 7.71 16.54
N MET A 378 -7.50 6.86 17.47
CA MET A 378 -8.84 6.97 18.09
C MET A 378 -8.78 7.67 19.44
N PHE A 379 -7.93 7.22 20.36
CA PHE A 379 -7.92 7.73 21.72
C PHE A 379 -7.11 9.02 21.86
N ILE A 380 -5.85 9.05 21.40
CA ILE A 380 -4.98 10.22 21.53
C ILE A 380 -5.54 11.38 20.70
N ASN A 381 -6.07 11.13 19.52
CA ASN A 381 -6.71 12.16 18.71
C ASN A 381 -7.93 12.80 19.43
N ARG A 382 -8.75 11.99 20.13
CA ARG A 382 -9.89 12.52 20.90
C ARG A 382 -9.43 13.29 22.13
N PHE A 383 -8.46 12.76 22.84
CA PHE A 383 -7.84 13.46 23.98
C PHE A 383 -7.22 14.80 23.55
N ALA A 384 -6.57 14.85 22.40
CA ALA A 384 -6.00 16.06 21.83
C ALA A 384 -7.07 17.13 21.53
N LYS A 385 -8.26 16.71 21.06
CA LYS A 385 -9.39 17.64 20.87
C LYS A 385 -9.92 18.22 22.18
N VAL A 386 -10.01 17.38 23.23
CA VAL A 386 -10.37 17.86 24.57
C VAL A 386 -9.32 18.87 25.06
N LEU A 387 -8.05 18.54 24.94
CA LEU A 387 -6.95 19.43 25.34
C LEU A 387 -6.97 20.73 24.55
N ALA A 388 -7.18 20.67 23.24
CA ALA A 388 -7.29 21.86 22.39
C ALA A 388 -8.47 22.75 22.80
N ALA A 389 -9.63 22.16 23.11
CA ALA A 389 -10.81 22.90 23.57
C ALA A 389 -10.55 23.59 24.93
N ILE A 390 -9.88 22.90 25.86
CA ILE A 390 -9.49 23.48 27.16
C ILE A 390 -8.49 24.63 26.96
N LEU A 391 -7.47 24.44 26.12
CA LEU A 391 -6.49 25.48 25.81
C LEU A 391 -7.15 26.71 25.17
N LEU A 392 -8.09 26.51 24.24
CA LEU A 392 -8.89 27.57 23.63
C LEU A 392 -9.70 28.32 24.68
N PHE A 393 -10.35 27.60 25.58
CA PHE A 393 -11.13 28.20 26.65
C PHE A 393 -10.26 29.02 27.64
N LEU A 394 -9.12 28.46 28.03
CA LEU A 394 -8.16 29.15 28.88
C LEU A 394 -7.58 30.40 28.19
N PHE A 395 -7.27 30.28 26.91
CA PHE A 395 -6.78 31.40 26.11
C PHE A 395 -7.81 32.53 26.05
N ALA A 396 -9.08 32.20 25.81
CA ALA A 396 -10.16 33.19 25.83
C ALA A 396 -10.28 33.86 27.19
N LEU A 397 -10.15 33.13 28.30
CA LEU A 397 -10.20 33.69 29.66
C LEU A 397 -9.01 34.61 30.00
N THR A 398 -7.80 34.33 29.48
CA THR A 398 -6.62 35.14 29.78
C THR A 398 -6.58 36.47 29.05
N LEU A 399 -7.31 36.61 27.96
CA LEU A 399 -7.36 37.83 27.15
C LEU A 399 -8.54 38.75 27.51
N GLU A 400 -9.51 38.29 28.30
CA GLU A 400 -10.58 39.11 28.83
C GLU A 400 -10.08 39.97 30.00
N LYS A 401 -9.74 41.24 29.72
CA LYS A 401 -9.27 42.22 30.76
C LYS A 401 -10.38 42.74 31.65
N GLU A 402 -11.66 42.60 31.30
CA GLU A 402 -12.80 42.99 32.15
C GLU A 402 -13.91 41.94 32.04
N VAL A 403 -14.21 41.33 33.18
CA VAL A 403 -15.21 40.25 33.29
C VAL A 403 -16.58 40.88 33.52
N GLU A 404 -17.32 41.13 32.45
CA GLU A 404 -18.77 41.22 32.55
C GLU A 404 -19.34 39.85 32.16
N TYR A 405 -19.81 39.12 33.15
CA TYR A 405 -20.00 37.65 33.17
C TYR A 405 -21.00 37.05 32.13
N LEU A 406 -21.67 37.85 31.30
CA LEU A 406 -22.76 37.31 30.47
C LEU A 406 -22.79 37.66 28.98
N THR A 407 -22.02 38.65 28.52
CA THR A 407 -21.94 38.96 27.08
C THR A 407 -20.54 39.44 26.66
N PRO A 408 -19.57 38.58 26.54
CA PRO A 408 -18.29 38.99 26.00
C PRO A 408 -18.46 39.34 24.52
N VAL A 409 -18.30 40.59 24.12
CA VAL A 409 -18.17 41.00 22.70
C VAL A 409 -16.91 40.38 22.16
N PHE A 410 -17.01 39.61 21.08
CA PHE A 410 -15.82 39.02 20.44
C PHE A 410 -15.07 40.15 19.73
N ASP A 411 -13.88 40.48 20.22
CA ASP A 411 -13.03 41.46 19.59
C ASP A 411 -12.24 40.81 18.44
N PRO A 412 -12.26 41.35 17.21
CA PRO A 412 -11.43 40.87 16.10
C PRO A 412 -9.92 40.85 16.43
N GLU A 413 -9.45 41.73 17.30
CA GLU A 413 -8.05 41.71 17.78
C GLU A 413 -7.73 40.44 18.55
N LEU A 414 -8.68 39.92 19.33
CA LEU A 414 -8.52 38.66 20.05
C LEU A 414 -8.25 37.48 19.10
N ALA A 415 -8.91 37.48 17.94
CA ALA A 415 -8.67 36.45 16.94
C ALA A 415 -7.26 36.50 16.32
N LYS A 416 -6.71 37.69 16.17
CA LYS A 416 -5.31 37.88 15.74
C LYS A 416 -4.32 37.43 16.81
N ASP A 417 -4.59 37.71 18.07
CA ASP A 417 -3.74 37.27 19.19
C ASP A 417 -3.67 35.74 19.27
N MET A 418 -4.74 35.06 18.93
CA MET A 418 -4.74 33.59 18.82
C MET A 418 -3.77 33.06 17.76
N LEU A 419 -3.49 33.82 16.68
CA LEU A 419 -2.53 33.36 15.66
C LEU A 419 -1.10 33.27 16.26
N TRP A 420 -0.76 34.06 17.28
CA TRP A 420 0.52 33.88 17.99
C TRP A 420 0.58 32.52 18.70
N GLY A 421 -0.54 32.09 19.30
CA GLY A 421 -0.67 30.76 19.87
C GLY A 421 -0.53 29.65 18.79
N VAL A 422 -1.15 29.85 17.64
CA VAL A 422 -1.00 28.94 16.48
C VAL A 422 0.46 28.86 16.03
N ILE A 423 1.15 30.01 15.92
CA ILE A 423 2.57 30.07 15.53
C ILE A 423 3.44 29.33 16.54
N ALA A 424 3.21 29.50 17.83
CA ALA A 424 3.96 28.80 18.88
C ALA A 424 3.81 27.28 18.74
N PHE A 425 2.59 26.77 18.52
CA PHE A 425 2.36 25.34 18.27
C PHE A 425 2.91 24.88 16.93
N LEU A 426 2.91 25.72 15.88
CA LEU A 426 3.53 25.41 14.59
C LEU A 426 5.06 25.27 14.70
N ILE A 427 5.71 26.13 15.50
CA ILE A 427 7.14 25.99 15.81
C ILE A 427 7.39 24.65 16.51
N LEU A 428 6.59 24.30 17.50
CA LEU A 428 6.66 22.99 18.15
C LEU A 428 6.46 21.85 17.15
N TRP A 429 5.50 21.99 16.24
CA TRP A 429 5.26 20.98 15.18
C TRP A 429 6.49 20.81 14.28
N ILE A 430 7.11 21.90 13.85
CA ILE A 430 8.34 21.86 13.03
C ILE A 430 9.46 21.15 13.80
N ILE A 431 9.67 21.50 15.09
CA ILE A 431 10.69 20.89 15.94
C ILE A 431 10.43 19.37 16.08
N PHE A 432 9.19 18.97 16.38
CA PHE A 432 8.83 17.55 16.50
C PHE A 432 8.88 16.81 15.16
N SER A 433 8.60 17.46 14.04
CA SER A 433 8.76 16.88 12.69
C SER A 433 10.24 16.60 12.37
N LEU A 434 11.15 17.48 12.80
CA LEU A 434 12.59 17.24 12.68
C LEU A 434 13.07 16.12 13.62
N LYS A 435 12.52 16.06 14.84
CA LYS A 435 12.85 15.01 15.81
C LYS A 435 12.33 13.65 15.38
N ILE A 436 11.09 13.58 14.88
CA ILE A 436 10.50 12.32 14.43
C ILE A 436 11.23 11.75 13.23
N TYR A 437 11.75 12.57 12.34
CA TYR A 437 12.57 12.12 11.22
C TYR A 437 13.83 11.40 11.71
N LYS A 438 14.52 11.93 12.72
CA LYS A 438 15.70 11.27 13.33
C LYS A 438 15.32 9.93 13.98
N GLU A 439 14.24 9.92 14.77
CA GLU A 439 13.74 8.71 15.44
C GLU A 439 13.19 7.69 14.42
N TYR A 440 12.62 8.14 13.32
CA TYR A 440 12.19 7.31 12.20
C TYR A 440 13.38 6.53 11.60
N ILE A 441 14.47 7.21 11.27
CA ILE A 441 15.69 6.57 10.77
C ILE A 441 16.23 5.56 11.79
N ASN A 442 16.23 5.92 13.09
CA ASN A 442 16.65 5.02 14.15
C ASN A 442 15.72 3.80 14.29
N ALA A 443 14.40 3.99 14.16
CA ALA A 443 13.42 2.91 14.22
C ALA A 443 13.57 1.96 13.03
N VAL A 444 13.79 2.48 11.82
CA VAL A 444 14.11 1.67 10.63
C VAL A 444 15.38 0.85 10.87
N ARG A 445 16.45 1.49 11.35
CA ARG A 445 17.71 0.79 11.68
C ARG A 445 17.52 -0.29 12.75
N GLN A 446 16.75 -0.01 13.81
CA GLN A 446 16.48 -0.99 14.87
C GLN A 446 15.60 -2.14 14.38
N ASN A 447 14.61 -1.86 13.54
CA ASN A 447 13.73 -2.91 13.01
C ASN A 447 14.49 -3.83 12.05
N ILE A 448 15.40 -3.29 11.28
CA ILE A 448 16.38 -4.04 10.50
C ILE A 448 17.23 -4.90 11.44
N LYS A 449 17.82 -4.34 12.49
CA LYS A 449 18.64 -5.07 13.49
C LYS A 449 17.85 -6.12 14.30
N VAL A 450 16.58 -5.89 14.64
CA VAL A 450 15.75 -6.82 15.41
C VAL A 450 15.23 -7.98 14.55
N LYS A 451 14.90 -7.73 13.29
CA LYS A 451 14.63 -8.83 12.35
C LYS A 451 15.87 -9.74 12.21
N TRP A 452 17.04 -9.18 12.31
CA TRP A 452 18.33 -9.86 12.28
C TRP A 452 18.63 -10.66 13.53
N LYS A 453 18.51 -10.07 14.72
CA LYS A 453 18.72 -10.81 15.98
C LYS A 453 17.68 -11.93 16.16
N ARG A 454 16.48 -11.82 15.58
CA ARG A 454 15.50 -12.92 15.55
C ARG A 454 15.86 -13.96 14.50
N ALA A 455 16.38 -13.59 13.35
CA ALA A 455 16.93 -14.51 12.38
C ALA A 455 18.13 -15.25 12.99
N ASP A 456 19.05 -14.53 13.63
CA ASP A 456 20.23 -15.08 14.33
C ASP A 456 19.88 -16.02 15.50
N LYS A 457 18.87 -15.69 16.33
CA LYS A 457 18.41 -16.55 17.43
C LYS A 457 17.63 -17.77 16.98
N THR A 458 16.85 -17.65 15.90
CA THR A 458 16.11 -18.80 15.34
C THR A 458 17.03 -19.73 14.55
N VAL A 459 18.15 -19.23 14.06
CA VAL A 459 19.18 -19.98 13.36
C VAL A 459 20.03 -20.83 14.31
N THR A 460 20.32 -20.32 15.51
CA THR A 460 21.06 -21.10 16.52
C THR A 460 20.21 -22.16 17.21
N GLU A 461 18.90 -22.13 17.15
CA GLU A 461 18.08 -23.07 17.92
C GLU A 461 17.26 -24.08 17.12
N LYS A 462 16.93 -23.90 15.86
CA LYS A 462 16.02 -24.86 15.17
C LYS A 462 15.73 -24.67 13.68
N LEU A 463 16.55 -24.15 12.82
CA LEU A 463 16.24 -24.22 11.38
C LEU A 463 17.48 -23.99 10.53
N ASP A 464 17.78 -24.92 9.64
CA ASP A 464 18.45 -24.71 8.37
C ASP A 464 17.69 -23.65 7.54
N VAL A 465 17.77 -22.40 7.94
CA VAL A 465 17.31 -21.29 7.10
C VAL A 465 18.46 -20.96 6.19
N ASP A 466 18.32 -21.40 4.97
CA ASP A 466 19.19 -21.05 3.88
C ASP A 466 19.12 -19.52 3.65
N TYR A 467 20.07 -18.81 4.27
CA TYR A 467 20.18 -17.35 4.18
C TYR A 467 20.27 -16.85 2.75
N THR A 468 20.90 -17.62 1.91
CA THR A 468 21.08 -17.31 0.50
C THR A 468 19.85 -17.61 -0.31
N LYS A 469 19.02 -18.57 0.09
CA LYS A 469 17.66 -18.71 -0.46
C LYS A 469 16.82 -17.48 -0.13
N LEU A 470 16.91 -16.99 1.10
CA LEU A 470 16.25 -15.76 1.52
C LEU A 470 16.74 -14.55 0.71
N ILE A 471 18.06 -14.46 0.45
CA ILE A 471 18.67 -13.38 -0.35
C ILE A 471 18.21 -13.49 -1.80
N PHE A 472 18.21 -14.69 -2.37
CA PHE A 472 17.87 -14.92 -3.77
C PHE A 472 16.38 -14.73 -4.02
N ASP A 473 15.53 -15.32 -3.18
CA ASP A 473 14.07 -15.13 -3.23
C ASP A 473 13.69 -13.67 -2.97
N THR A 474 14.52 -12.96 -2.25
CA THR A 474 14.37 -11.56 -1.89
C THR A 474 14.77 -10.64 -3.03
N ILE A 475 15.84 -10.96 -3.78
CA ILE A 475 16.24 -10.23 -5.00
C ILE A 475 15.26 -10.49 -6.14
N GLU A 476 14.67 -11.69 -6.21
CA GLU A 476 13.59 -12.00 -7.14
C GLU A 476 12.22 -11.47 -6.68
N SER A 477 12.05 -11.14 -5.40
CA SER A 477 10.82 -10.56 -4.89
C SER A 477 10.72 -9.10 -5.30
N LYS A 478 9.52 -8.69 -5.75
CA LYS A 478 9.17 -7.29 -6.04
C LYS A 478 9.19 -6.38 -4.79
N ASN A 479 9.82 -6.81 -3.70
CA ASN A 479 9.78 -6.13 -2.42
C ASN A 479 11.18 -5.59 -2.06
N ARG A 480 11.39 -4.30 -2.27
CA ARG A 480 12.67 -3.59 -2.06
C ARG A 480 13.22 -3.64 -0.63
N SER A 481 12.35 -3.75 0.38
CA SER A 481 12.79 -3.91 1.77
C SER A 481 13.58 -5.20 1.97
N SER A 482 13.26 -6.19 1.16
CA SER A 482 13.92 -7.47 1.16
C SER A 482 15.29 -7.44 0.48
N VAL A 483 15.45 -6.61 -0.56
CA VAL A 483 16.75 -6.45 -1.26
C VAL A 483 17.79 -5.74 -0.37
N LEU A 484 17.36 -4.74 0.39
CA LEU A 484 18.20 -4.08 1.38
C LEU A 484 18.65 -5.04 2.50
N TYR A 485 17.78 -5.95 2.87
CA TYR A 485 18.08 -7.02 3.81
C TYR A 485 19.12 -8.00 3.24
N ALA A 486 19.00 -8.34 1.96
CA ALA A 486 19.95 -9.20 1.25
C ALA A 486 21.36 -8.60 1.19
N LEU A 487 21.45 -7.30 0.83
CA LEU A 487 22.73 -6.58 0.78
C LEU A 487 23.45 -6.55 2.12
N HIS A 488 22.69 -6.46 3.20
CA HIS A 488 23.31 -6.39 4.51
C HIS A 488 23.63 -7.77 5.12
N LEU A 489 22.94 -8.84 4.74
CA LEU A 489 23.37 -10.21 5.04
C LEU A 489 24.76 -10.49 4.42
N PHE A 490 25.04 -9.92 3.26
CA PHE A 490 26.37 -9.95 2.64
C PHE A 490 27.41 -9.22 3.52
N ASP A 491 27.06 -8.10 4.12
CA ASP A 491 27.92 -7.33 5.03
C ASP A 491 28.27 -8.11 6.33
N LEU A 492 27.42 -9.06 6.76
CA LEU A 492 27.61 -9.79 8.02
C LEU A 492 28.46 -11.04 7.89
N LEU A 493 28.43 -11.67 6.73
CA LEU A 493 29.13 -12.97 6.55
C LEU A 493 30.63 -12.92 6.72
N GLU A 494 31.27 -11.72 6.69
CA GLU A 494 32.72 -11.61 6.70
C GLU A 494 33.35 -10.49 7.56
N GLN A 495 32.66 -10.03 8.60
CA GLN A 495 33.19 -8.94 9.43
C GLN A 495 34.58 -9.19 10.05
N ASP A 496 35.00 -10.43 10.23
CA ASP A 496 36.25 -10.75 10.93
C ASP A 496 37.51 -10.83 10.04
N ARG A 497 37.33 -10.83 8.70
CA ARG A 497 38.44 -10.98 7.74
C ARG A 497 38.81 -9.72 6.96
N LEU A 498 38.00 -8.67 7.05
CA LEU A 498 38.18 -7.42 6.30
C LEU A 498 39.12 -6.46 7.02
N THR A 499 40.01 -5.80 6.26
CA THR A 499 40.79 -4.69 6.80
C THR A 499 39.86 -3.52 7.18
N PRO A 500 40.23 -2.68 8.19
CA PRO A 500 39.42 -1.58 8.64
C PRO A 500 39.02 -0.59 7.52
N GLU A 501 39.89 -0.43 6.52
CA GLU A 501 39.67 0.48 5.38
C GLU A 501 38.62 -0.06 4.43
N ILE A 502 38.63 -1.37 4.17
CA ILE A 502 37.64 -2.08 3.34
C ILE A 502 36.27 -2.05 4.03
N LYS A 503 36.22 -2.29 5.37
CA LYS A 503 35.00 -2.17 6.17
C LYS A 503 34.35 -0.77 6.04
N THR A 504 35.18 0.26 6.05
CA THR A 504 34.71 1.65 5.95
C THR A 504 34.16 1.96 4.55
N MET A 505 34.83 1.50 3.48
CA MET A 505 34.36 1.69 2.10
C MET A 505 33.04 0.93 1.83
N ILE A 506 32.96 -0.33 2.27
CA ILE A 506 31.73 -1.13 2.13
C ILE A 506 30.57 -0.50 2.90
N SER A 507 30.84 -0.03 4.13
CA SER A 507 29.83 0.66 4.95
C SER A 507 29.36 1.96 4.29
N GLN A 508 30.25 2.74 3.70
CA GLN A 508 29.89 3.99 2.99
C GLN A 508 29.05 3.71 1.73
N LYS A 509 29.46 2.77 0.89
CA LYS A 509 28.70 2.39 -0.31
C LYS A 509 27.35 1.74 0.03
N ALA A 510 27.33 0.85 1.00
CA ALA A 510 26.08 0.27 1.49
C ALA A 510 25.14 1.32 2.12
N ASP A 511 25.68 2.34 2.79
CA ASP A 511 24.89 3.46 3.32
C ASP A 511 24.37 4.40 2.21
N GLU A 512 25.10 4.61 1.14
CA GLU A 512 24.63 5.34 -0.06
C GLU A 512 23.47 4.63 -0.75
N VAL A 513 23.60 3.32 -0.98
CA VAL A 513 22.53 2.49 -1.56
C VAL A 513 21.31 2.43 -0.62
N ARG A 514 21.54 2.32 0.69
CA ARG A 514 20.47 2.37 1.71
C ARG A 514 19.73 3.69 1.73
N VAL A 515 20.42 4.81 1.53
CA VAL A 515 19.80 6.15 1.54
C VAL A 515 18.98 6.39 0.28
N SER A 516 19.47 6.01 -0.91
CA SER A 516 18.69 6.12 -2.15
C SER A 516 17.50 5.16 -2.17
N SER A 517 17.69 3.91 -1.74
CA SER A 517 16.65 2.88 -1.70
C SER A 517 15.64 3.09 -0.58
N LEU A 518 15.97 3.77 0.54
CA LEU A 518 14.98 4.19 1.53
C LEU A 518 14.00 5.21 0.96
N GLY A 519 14.46 6.16 0.15
CA GLY A 519 13.58 7.08 -0.56
C GLY A 519 12.61 6.35 -1.48
N ASP A 520 13.10 5.36 -2.19
CA ASP A 520 12.33 4.54 -3.13
C ASP A 520 11.40 3.53 -2.41
N LEU A 521 11.82 3.00 -1.26
CA LEU A 521 11.01 2.11 -0.41
C LEU A 521 9.75 2.81 0.10
N PHE A 522 9.89 4.10 0.44
CA PHE A 522 8.77 4.95 0.82
C PHE A 522 7.80 5.18 -0.33
N ASN A 523 8.32 5.34 -1.53
CA ASN A 523 7.49 5.48 -2.73
C ASN A 523 6.72 4.20 -3.05
N ALA A 524 7.31 3.02 -2.84
CA ALA A 524 6.68 1.74 -3.13
C ALA A 524 5.62 1.32 -2.09
N GLU A 525 5.85 1.57 -0.80
CA GLU A 525 4.90 1.21 0.28
C GLU A 525 3.85 2.30 0.56
N GLY A 526 4.16 3.57 0.28
CA GLY A 526 3.21 4.69 0.31
C GLY A 526 2.20 4.64 -0.84
N ALA A 527 2.53 3.95 -1.92
CA ALA A 527 1.68 3.75 -3.10
C ALA A 527 0.46 2.82 -2.85
N THR A 528 0.17 2.44 -1.61
CA THR A 528 -1.09 1.73 -1.29
C THR A 528 -2.35 2.56 -1.59
N TRP A 529 -2.18 3.82 -1.98
CA TRP A 529 -3.24 4.76 -2.34
C TRP A 529 -3.19 5.27 -3.79
N PHE A 530 -2.18 4.86 -4.59
CA PHE A 530 -1.98 5.37 -5.95
C PHE A 530 -1.78 4.24 -6.97
N PRO A 531 -2.20 4.45 -8.24
CA PRO A 531 -1.97 3.48 -9.30
C PRO A 531 -0.48 3.27 -9.52
N GLU A 532 -0.14 2.03 -9.83
CA GLU A 532 1.19 1.48 -10.08
C GLU A 532 2.09 2.42 -10.90
N ILE A 533 3.14 2.91 -10.26
CA ILE A 533 4.32 3.37 -10.97
C ILE A 533 5.01 2.08 -11.43
N SER A 534 5.29 2.00 -12.72
CA SER A 534 5.87 0.82 -13.35
C SER A 534 7.06 0.29 -12.55
N ASP A 535 6.85 -0.82 -11.87
CA ASP A 535 7.84 -1.52 -11.03
C ASP A 535 9.10 -1.96 -11.79
N GLU A 536 9.05 -2.02 -13.13
CA GLU A 536 10.13 -2.53 -13.97
C GLU A 536 11.37 -1.64 -14.01
N VAL A 537 11.21 -0.32 -14.14
CA VAL A 537 12.36 0.61 -14.26
C VAL A 537 13.13 0.71 -12.95
N SER A 538 12.45 0.63 -11.81
CA SER A 538 13.07 0.77 -10.50
C SER A 538 13.74 -0.53 -10.01
N GLN A 539 13.28 -1.67 -10.49
CA GLN A 539 13.85 -2.97 -10.20
C GLN A 539 15.13 -3.22 -11.02
N GLU A 540 15.16 -2.78 -12.27
CA GLU A 540 16.35 -2.82 -13.11
C GLU A 540 17.46 -1.90 -12.59
N ALA A 541 17.12 -0.69 -12.13
CA ALA A 541 18.09 0.22 -11.52
C ALA A 541 18.72 -0.39 -10.26
N LEU A 542 17.90 -0.97 -9.37
CA LEU A 542 18.39 -1.60 -8.14
C LEU A 542 19.25 -2.85 -8.41
N VAL A 543 18.86 -3.68 -9.39
CA VAL A 543 19.69 -4.83 -9.82
C VAL A 543 20.99 -4.34 -10.44
N THR A 544 21.00 -3.20 -11.11
CA THR A 544 22.20 -2.59 -11.69
C THR A 544 23.12 -2.09 -10.57
N ASP A 545 22.58 -1.40 -9.57
CA ASP A 545 23.33 -0.91 -8.42
C ASP A 545 23.93 -2.07 -7.61
N ILE A 546 23.18 -3.16 -7.40
CA ILE A 546 23.66 -4.37 -6.76
C ILE A 546 24.79 -5.02 -7.57
N ARG A 547 24.62 -5.11 -8.90
CA ARG A 547 25.70 -5.63 -9.78
C ARG A 547 26.94 -4.76 -9.73
N GLU A 548 26.80 -3.45 -9.70
CA GLU A 548 27.92 -2.52 -9.59
C GLU A 548 28.71 -2.74 -8.28
N ILE A 549 28.00 -2.92 -7.17
CA ILE A 549 28.64 -3.25 -5.88
C ILE A 549 29.31 -4.62 -5.94
N MET A 550 28.61 -5.64 -6.47
CA MET A 550 29.12 -7.01 -6.56
C MET A 550 30.22 -7.18 -7.62
N SER A 551 30.28 -6.31 -8.61
CA SER A 551 31.37 -6.26 -9.60
C SER A 551 32.60 -5.50 -9.10
N SER A 552 32.53 -4.85 -7.93
CA SER A 552 33.70 -4.19 -7.36
C SER A 552 34.79 -5.23 -7.07
N GLU A 553 36.02 -4.86 -7.34
CA GLU A 553 37.19 -5.74 -7.21
C GLU A 553 37.30 -6.35 -5.81
N ILE A 554 36.85 -5.63 -4.81
CA ILE A 554 36.85 -6.06 -3.40
C ILE A 554 35.84 -7.20 -3.16
N TYR A 555 34.61 -7.11 -3.69
CA TYR A 555 33.63 -8.19 -3.55
C TYR A 555 34.01 -9.43 -4.34
N GLN A 556 34.66 -9.26 -5.51
CA GLN A 556 35.16 -10.39 -6.29
C GLN A 556 36.24 -11.16 -5.52
N GLN A 557 37.21 -10.47 -4.91
CA GLN A 557 38.24 -11.09 -4.07
C GLN A 557 37.63 -11.80 -2.84
N LEU A 558 36.61 -11.24 -2.22
CA LEU A 558 35.93 -11.86 -1.08
C LEU A 558 35.23 -13.15 -1.46
N ILE A 559 34.51 -13.14 -2.58
CA ILE A 559 33.81 -14.34 -3.07
C ILE A 559 34.83 -15.38 -3.55
N GLU A 560 35.95 -14.98 -4.14
CA GLU A 560 37.04 -15.89 -4.50
C GLU A 560 37.62 -16.62 -3.28
N LEU A 561 37.98 -15.88 -2.23
CA LEU A 561 38.48 -16.44 -0.98
C LEU A 561 37.48 -17.39 -0.31
N HIS A 562 36.20 -16.98 -0.28
CA HIS A 562 35.15 -17.82 0.28
C HIS A 562 34.87 -19.06 -0.56
N ALA A 563 34.95 -18.93 -1.88
CA ALA A 563 34.80 -20.05 -2.81
C ALA A 563 35.90 -21.09 -2.66
N GLU A 564 37.15 -20.66 -2.43
CA GLU A 564 38.28 -21.56 -2.14
C GLU A 564 38.06 -22.32 -0.85
N GLN A 565 37.65 -21.64 0.22
CA GLN A 565 37.36 -22.27 1.51
C GLN A 565 36.24 -23.32 1.44
N VAL A 566 35.07 -22.95 0.85
CA VAL A 566 33.93 -23.86 0.76
C VAL A 566 34.22 -25.07 -0.11
N MET A 567 35.12 -24.94 -1.09
CA MET A 567 35.53 -26.06 -1.93
C MET A 567 36.54 -26.98 -1.23
N GLU A 568 37.36 -26.44 -0.31
CA GLU A 568 38.37 -27.20 0.44
C GLU A 568 37.78 -27.97 1.64
N GLU A 569 36.74 -27.45 2.29
CA GLU A 569 36.12 -28.02 3.51
C GLU A 569 35.30 -29.32 3.29
N GLY A 570 35.20 -29.86 2.10
CA GLY A 570 34.56 -31.15 1.85
C GLY A 570 33.03 -31.16 2.00
N SER A 571 32.38 -32.32 2.14
CA SER A 571 30.94 -32.53 2.00
C SER A 571 30.07 -31.99 3.14
N GLU A 572 30.62 -31.38 4.17
CA GLU A 572 29.84 -30.93 5.34
C GLU A 572 29.18 -29.56 5.20
N SER A 573 29.48 -28.77 4.17
CA SER A 573 28.87 -27.47 3.99
C SER A 573 28.00 -27.36 2.73
N GLU A 574 26.96 -28.18 2.65
CA GLU A 574 25.93 -28.07 1.59
C GLU A 574 25.36 -26.65 1.51
N ILE A 575 25.07 -26.04 2.66
CA ILE A 575 24.58 -24.67 2.80
C ILE A 575 25.60 -23.67 2.23
N GLY A 576 26.89 -23.80 2.56
CA GLY A 576 27.95 -22.92 2.02
C GLY A 576 28.06 -22.99 0.50
N LYS A 577 27.93 -24.18 -0.10
CA LYS A 577 27.95 -24.37 -1.55
C LYS A 577 26.70 -23.76 -2.23
N MET A 578 25.52 -23.89 -1.61
CA MET A 578 24.31 -23.26 -2.09
C MET A 578 24.43 -21.74 -2.07
N GLU A 579 24.98 -21.19 -0.99
CA GLU A 579 25.23 -19.75 -0.84
C GLU A 579 26.19 -19.22 -1.89
N MET A 580 27.26 -19.96 -2.10
CA MET A 580 28.22 -19.62 -3.13
C MET A 580 27.61 -19.68 -4.54
N ALA A 581 26.83 -20.71 -4.86
CA ALA A 581 26.16 -20.80 -6.15
C ALA A 581 25.31 -19.54 -6.44
N LYS A 582 24.57 -19.07 -5.45
CA LYS A 582 23.73 -17.87 -5.57
C LYS A 582 24.54 -16.58 -5.65
N ALA A 583 25.59 -16.45 -4.84
CA ALA A 583 26.48 -15.30 -4.85
C ALA A 583 27.15 -15.14 -6.23
N ILE A 584 27.65 -16.23 -6.79
CA ILE A 584 28.22 -16.22 -8.15
C ILE A 584 27.20 -15.76 -9.19
N GLY A 585 25.93 -16.12 -9.05
CA GLY A 585 24.85 -15.68 -9.93
C GLY A 585 24.57 -14.16 -9.95
N LEU A 586 25.14 -13.41 -9.02
CA LEU A 586 25.03 -11.94 -8.92
C LEU A 586 26.28 -11.22 -9.44
N MET A 587 27.35 -11.95 -9.78
CA MET A 587 28.63 -11.39 -10.21
C MET A 587 28.64 -10.98 -11.68
N ASP A 588 29.72 -10.32 -12.10
CA ASP A 588 30.00 -10.08 -13.52
C ASP A 588 30.22 -11.44 -14.23
N PRO A 589 29.55 -11.69 -15.37
CA PRO A 589 29.75 -12.91 -16.17
C PRO A 589 31.21 -13.18 -16.57
N LYS A 590 32.05 -12.14 -16.59
CA LYS A 590 33.48 -12.27 -16.95
C LYS A 590 34.40 -12.68 -15.81
N SER A 591 33.87 -12.72 -14.58
CA SER A 591 34.69 -13.14 -13.41
C SER A 591 35.14 -14.59 -13.50
N GLN A 592 36.37 -14.87 -13.08
CA GLN A 592 36.92 -16.23 -13.08
C GLN A 592 36.17 -17.19 -12.14
N VAL A 593 35.52 -16.64 -11.09
CA VAL A 593 34.77 -17.41 -10.12
C VAL A 593 33.54 -18.07 -10.77
N VAL A 594 32.99 -17.46 -11.85
CA VAL A 594 31.81 -17.98 -12.59
C VAL A 594 32.10 -19.41 -13.12
N LYS A 595 33.33 -19.74 -13.49
CA LYS A 595 33.70 -21.11 -13.93
C LYS A 595 33.48 -22.16 -12.85
N LYS A 596 33.50 -21.77 -11.57
CA LYS A 596 33.23 -22.69 -10.45
C LYS A 596 31.77 -23.16 -10.42
N LEU A 597 30.86 -22.47 -11.13
CA LEU A 597 29.46 -22.94 -11.29
C LEU A 597 29.38 -24.32 -11.95
N GLU A 598 30.26 -24.67 -12.86
CA GLU A 598 30.27 -25.99 -13.49
C GLU A 598 30.44 -27.13 -12.47
N VAL A 599 31.30 -26.94 -11.48
CA VAL A 599 31.52 -27.89 -10.38
C VAL A 599 30.26 -27.98 -9.51
N LEU A 600 29.64 -26.83 -9.21
CA LEU A 600 28.42 -26.76 -8.38
C LEU A 600 27.16 -27.31 -9.13
N ILE A 601 27.06 -27.15 -10.44
CA ILE A 601 26.02 -27.78 -11.26
C ILE A 601 26.12 -29.30 -11.15
N ASN A 602 27.36 -29.84 -11.04
CA ASN A 602 27.60 -31.26 -10.94
C ASN A 602 27.72 -31.78 -9.50
N ASP A 603 27.39 -30.95 -8.50
CA ASP A 603 27.42 -31.37 -7.09
C ASP A 603 26.38 -32.50 -6.83
N LYS A 604 26.67 -33.30 -5.78
CA LYS A 604 25.83 -34.43 -5.34
C LYS A 604 24.51 -33.97 -4.75
N SER A 605 24.46 -32.77 -4.17
CA SER A 605 23.25 -32.19 -3.62
C SER A 605 22.38 -31.60 -4.73
N ALA A 606 21.14 -32.03 -4.74
CA ALA A 606 20.11 -31.52 -5.68
C ALA A 606 19.87 -30.00 -5.49
N GLU A 607 19.90 -29.51 -4.28
CA GLU A 607 19.68 -28.09 -3.98
C GLU A 607 20.86 -27.22 -4.46
N VAL A 608 22.11 -27.64 -4.23
CA VAL A 608 23.30 -26.95 -4.74
C VAL A 608 23.25 -26.86 -6.27
N SER A 609 22.98 -28.00 -6.94
CA SER A 609 22.86 -28.08 -8.41
C SER A 609 21.76 -27.17 -8.94
N ARG A 610 20.59 -27.12 -8.27
CA ARG A 610 19.47 -26.25 -8.62
C ARG A 610 19.86 -24.78 -8.64
N TYR A 611 20.45 -24.29 -7.55
CA TYR A 611 20.85 -22.90 -7.47
C TYR A 611 22.00 -22.54 -8.40
N ALA A 612 22.91 -23.47 -8.66
CA ALA A 612 23.96 -23.29 -9.66
C ALA A 612 23.38 -23.17 -11.08
N ILE A 613 22.40 -24.01 -11.45
CA ILE A 613 21.68 -23.93 -12.74
C ILE A 613 20.97 -22.59 -12.89
N GLN A 614 20.24 -22.14 -11.85
CA GLN A 614 19.54 -20.87 -11.86
C GLN A 614 20.50 -19.68 -12.00
N SER A 615 21.65 -19.72 -11.34
CA SER A 615 22.69 -18.71 -11.41
C SER A 615 23.37 -18.65 -12.77
N ALA A 616 23.70 -19.80 -13.37
CA ALA A 616 24.20 -19.89 -14.73
C ALA A 616 23.21 -19.32 -15.77
N ALA A 617 21.94 -19.62 -15.62
CA ALA A 617 20.87 -19.06 -16.46
C ALA A 617 20.69 -17.56 -16.32
N ARG A 618 20.93 -17.01 -15.13
CA ARG A 618 20.91 -15.58 -14.86
C ARG A 618 22.08 -14.83 -15.50
N LEU A 619 23.26 -15.41 -15.40
CA LEU A 619 24.48 -14.87 -16.00
C LEU A 619 24.52 -15.04 -17.53
N ARG A 620 23.74 -15.97 -18.08
CA ARG A 620 23.70 -16.33 -19.49
C ARG A 620 25.08 -16.72 -20.06
N THR A 621 25.89 -17.39 -19.25
CA THR A 621 27.21 -17.88 -19.65
C THR A 621 27.09 -19.15 -20.47
N GLU A 622 27.44 -19.11 -21.76
CA GLU A 622 27.28 -20.23 -22.72
C GLU A 622 28.07 -21.48 -22.34
N GLU A 623 29.20 -21.31 -21.62
CA GLU A 623 30.08 -22.38 -21.15
C GLU A 623 29.37 -23.42 -20.28
N HIS A 624 28.31 -23.05 -19.57
CA HIS A 624 27.60 -23.95 -18.65
C HIS A 624 26.38 -24.68 -19.31
N ILE A 625 26.02 -24.34 -20.54
CA ILE A 625 24.88 -24.97 -21.23
C ILE A 625 25.04 -26.48 -21.36
N PRO A 626 26.21 -27.04 -21.72
CA PRO A 626 26.41 -28.50 -21.78
C PRO A 626 26.10 -29.20 -20.46
N ALA A 627 26.64 -28.66 -19.35
CA ALA A 627 26.40 -29.21 -18.01
C ALA A 627 24.91 -29.21 -17.63
N ILE A 628 24.17 -28.16 -18.01
CA ILE A 628 22.73 -28.04 -17.76
C ILE A 628 21.94 -29.03 -18.63
N ILE A 629 22.34 -29.25 -19.89
CA ILE A 629 21.70 -30.25 -20.78
C ILE A 629 21.79 -31.65 -20.18
N HIS A 630 22.94 -32.03 -19.61
CA HIS A 630 23.07 -33.34 -18.94
C HIS A 630 22.15 -33.51 -17.73
N LYS A 631 21.73 -32.41 -17.09
CA LYS A 631 20.78 -32.44 -15.95
C LYS A 631 19.32 -32.65 -16.38
N LEU A 632 18.99 -32.57 -17.68
CA LEU A 632 17.65 -32.88 -18.19
C LEU A 632 17.24 -34.34 -17.87
N CYS A 633 18.21 -35.28 -17.84
CA CYS A 633 17.94 -36.68 -17.49
C CYS A 633 17.68 -36.91 -15.99
N ASN A 634 17.95 -35.91 -15.11
CA ASN A 634 17.70 -36.07 -13.69
C ASN A 634 16.28 -35.61 -13.34
N PRO A 635 15.38 -36.52 -12.88
CA PRO A 635 14.00 -36.15 -12.58
C PRO A 635 13.85 -35.01 -11.57
N LEU A 636 14.79 -34.86 -10.63
CA LEU A 636 14.78 -33.81 -9.61
C LEU A 636 15.21 -32.44 -10.14
N MET A 637 15.94 -32.42 -11.27
CA MET A 637 16.53 -31.20 -11.86
C MET A 637 15.90 -30.84 -13.20
N HIS A 638 15.08 -31.72 -13.75
CA HIS A 638 14.52 -31.59 -15.10
C HIS A 638 13.81 -30.22 -15.32
N GLU A 639 12.92 -29.84 -14.43
CA GLU A 639 12.18 -28.58 -14.53
C GLU A 639 13.08 -27.34 -14.44
N ASP A 640 14.07 -27.38 -13.53
CA ASP A 640 15.04 -26.30 -13.36
C ASP A 640 15.94 -26.18 -14.59
N ALA A 641 16.41 -27.28 -15.14
CA ALA A 641 17.23 -27.31 -16.34
C ALA A 641 16.45 -26.79 -17.57
N VAL A 642 15.21 -27.22 -17.74
CA VAL A 642 14.32 -26.73 -18.83
C VAL A 642 14.08 -25.23 -18.70
N SER A 643 13.75 -24.75 -17.50
CA SER A 643 13.55 -23.32 -17.21
C SER A 643 14.81 -22.50 -17.48
N ALA A 644 15.96 -23.01 -17.07
CA ALA A 644 17.25 -22.39 -17.32
C ALA A 644 17.55 -22.25 -18.81
N LEU A 645 17.45 -23.34 -19.58
CA LEU A 645 17.71 -23.34 -21.03
C LEU A 645 16.73 -22.41 -21.79
N LYS A 646 15.48 -22.32 -21.33
CA LYS A 646 14.51 -21.35 -21.86
C LYS A 646 14.96 -19.89 -21.63
N LYS A 647 15.55 -19.57 -20.45
CA LYS A 647 16.10 -18.23 -20.14
C LYS A 647 17.33 -17.89 -21.00
N TYR A 648 18.12 -18.86 -21.40
CA TYR A 648 19.20 -18.65 -22.37
C TYR A 648 18.70 -18.24 -23.75
N GLY A 649 17.56 -18.75 -24.16
CA GLY A 649 16.90 -18.38 -25.41
C GLY A 649 17.78 -18.63 -26.64
N HIS A 650 18.12 -17.56 -27.37
CA HIS A 650 18.90 -17.66 -28.61
C HIS A 650 20.33 -18.22 -28.42
N SER A 651 20.97 -17.93 -27.29
CA SER A 651 22.33 -18.38 -27.00
C SER A 651 22.44 -19.91 -26.87
N ALA A 652 21.38 -20.57 -26.43
CA ALA A 652 21.36 -22.02 -26.28
C ALA A 652 21.14 -22.76 -27.62
N LEU A 653 20.56 -22.12 -28.65
CA LEU A 653 20.11 -22.81 -29.86
C LEU A 653 21.21 -23.55 -30.63
N ALA A 654 22.41 -22.98 -30.72
CA ALA A 654 23.53 -23.60 -31.42
C ALA A 654 23.98 -24.88 -30.72
N ILE A 655 24.11 -24.84 -29.40
CA ILE A 655 24.55 -26.00 -28.57
C ILE A 655 23.44 -27.05 -28.54
N LEU A 656 22.19 -26.64 -28.35
CA LEU A 656 21.02 -27.57 -28.43
C LEU A 656 20.91 -28.27 -29.78
N GLN A 657 21.24 -27.60 -30.89
CA GLN A 657 21.28 -28.18 -32.23
C GLN A 657 22.39 -29.24 -32.33
N GLU A 658 23.55 -29.00 -31.76
CA GLU A 658 24.67 -29.95 -31.73
C GLU A 658 24.28 -31.20 -30.97
N TYR A 659 23.75 -31.05 -29.74
CA TYR A 659 23.27 -32.18 -28.93
C TYR A 659 22.12 -32.99 -29.60
N LEU A 660 21.22 -32.30 -30.26
CA LEU A 660 20.14 -32.98 -30.99
C LEU A 660 20.66 -33.84 -32.15
N LYS A 661 21.73 -33.35 -32.83
CA LYS A 661 22.34 -34.03 -34.00
C LYS A 661 23.30 -35.15 -33.63
N ASP A 662 23.85 -35.13 -32.40
CA ASP A 662 24.85 -36.10 -31.97
C ASP A 662 24.19 -37.43 -31.56
N ASN A 663 24.40 -38.44 -32.37
CA ASN A 663 23.90 -39.80 -32.13
C ASN A 663 24.61 -40.54 -30.99
N SER A 664 25.73 -40.02 -30.48
CA SER A 664 26.40 -40.56 -29.31
C SER A 664 25.71 -40.22 -27.99
N GLN A 665 24.87 -39.21 -27.99
CA GLN A 665 24.10 -38.80 -26.81
C GLN A 665 22.94 -39.76 -26.52
N ALA A 666 22.60 -39.87 -25.23
CA ALA A 666 21.46 -40.67 -24.82
C ALA A 666 20.16 -40.19 -25.48
N ILE A 667 19.31 -41.11 -25.91
CA ILE A 667 18.06 -40.78 -26.63
C ILE A 667 17.13 -39.90 -25.78
N GLU A 668 17.14 -40.10 -24.46
CA GLU A 668 16.36 -39.33 -23.50
C GLU A 668 16.78 -37.85 -23.51
N ILE A 669 18.09 -37.56 -23.54
CA ILE A 669 18.61 -36.18 -23.65
C ILE A 669 18.13 -35.54 -24.95
N ARG A 670 18.24 -36.27 -26.06
CA ARG A 670 17.83 -35.73 -27.37
C ARG A 670 16.34 -35.44 -27.42
N LYS A 671 15.50 -36.29 -26.81
CA LYS A 671 14.06 -36.07 -26.67
C LYS A 671 13.75 -34.82 -25.83
N ASP A 672 14.43 -34.67 -24.71
CA ASP A 672 14.19 -33.50 -23.86
C ASP A 672 14.75 -32.21 -24.48
N VAL A 673 15.84 -32.27 -25.24
CA VAL A 673 16.33 -31.14 -26.05
C VAL A 673 15.27 -30.70 -27.08
N ALA A 674 14.57 -31.63 -27.72
CA ALA A 674 13.47 -31.28 -28.62
C ALA A 674 12.33 -30.56 -27.89
N LYS A 675 11.96 -30.99 -26.66
CA LYS A 675 10.97 -30.31 -25.80
C LYS A 675 11.42 -28.93 -25.39
N VAL A 676 12.71 -28.74 -25.05
CA VAL A 676 13.28 -27.41 -24.72
C VAL A 676 13.22 -26.49 -25.93
N LEU A 677 13.57 -26.95 -27.12
CA LEU A 677 13.46 -26.19 -28.36
C LEU A 677 12.01 -25.73 -28.63
N ALA A 678 11.02 -26.58 -28.29
CA ALA A 678 9.61 -26.22 -28.37
C ALA A 678 9.25 -25.07 -27.39
N GLN A 679 9.77 -25.13 -26.17
CA GLN A 679 9.50 -24.08 -25.18
C GLN A 679 10.19 -22.74 -25.50
N ILE A 680 11.36 -22.76 -26.12
CA ILE A 680 12.04 -21.55 -26.65
C ILE A 680 11.19 -20.97 -27.79
N GLY A 681 10.68 -21.83 -28.69
CA GLY A 681 9.67 -21.48 -29.67
C GLY A 681 10.04 -20.31 -30.58
N THR A 682 11.21 -20.35 -31.22
CA THR A 682 11.67 -19.32 -32.19
C THR A 682 11.63 -19.91 -33.59
N GLN A 683 11.66 -19.02 -34.63
CA GLN A 683 11.75 -19.48 -36.03
C GLN A 683 12.99 -20.39 -36.25
N LYS A 684 14.09 -20.11 -35.56
CA LYS A 684 15.32 -20.92 -35.60
C LYS A 684 15.13 -22.28 -34.92
N SER A 685 14.37 -22.32 -33.78
CA SER A 685 14.00 -23.59 -33.14
C SER A 685 13.21 -24.50 -34.10
N VAL A 686 12.24 -23.95 -34.84
CA VAL A 686 11.47 -24.69 -35.86
C VAL A 686 12.38 -25.23 -36.94
N GLN A 687 13.33 -24.43 -37.41
CA GLN A 687 14.27 -24.85 -38.44
C GLN A 687 15.16 -26.00 -37.97
N ILE A 688 15.70 -25.91 -36.73
CA ILE A 688 16.51 -26.97 -36.11
C ILE A 688 15.72 -28.28 -36.01
N LEU A 689 14.47 -28.24 -35.54
CA LEU A 689 13.60 -29.41 -35.41
C LEU A 689 13.23 -30.02 -36.78
N LEU A 690 12.97 -29.19 -37.79
CA LEU A 690 12.67 -29.66 -39.14
C LEU A 690 13.92 -30.26 -39.84
N ASP A 691 15.09 -29.70 -39.60
CA ASP A 691 16.34 -30.23 -40.12
C ASP A 691 16.63 -31.65 -39.58
N GLU A 692 16.37 -31.85 -38.29
CA GLU A 692 16.54 -33.17 -37.65
C GLU A 692 15.45 -34.16 -38.07
N LEU A 693 14.21 -33.73 -38.20
CA LEU A 693 13.08 -34.54 -38.71
C LEU A 693 13.37 -35.11 -40.11
N ASN A 694 14.20 -34.46 -40.91
CA ASN A 694 14.59 -34.93 -42.25
C ASN A 694 15.77 -35.95 -42.23
N ARG A 695 16.41 -36.16 -41.07
CA ARG A 695 17.38 -37.20 -40.84
C ARG A 695 16.63 -38.44 -40.38
N ASP A 696 16.71 -39.54 -41.01
CA ASP A 696 15.97 -40.79 -40.76
C ASP A 696 16.24 -41.41 -39.35
N THR A 697 15.99 -40.66 -38.29
CA THR A 697 16.08 -41.09 -36.90
C THR A 697 14.68 -41.31 -36.33
N GLU A 698 14.11 -42.51 -36.57
CA GLU A 698 12.73 -42.85 -36.21
C GLU A 698 12.39 -42.64 -34.73
N GLU A 699 13.37 -42.82 -33.83
CA GLU A 699 13.20 -42.76 -32.40
C GLU A 699 12.89 -41.36 -31.86
N LEU A 700 13.22 -40.27 -32.62
CA LEU A 700 12.96 -38.87 -32.25
C LEU A 700 11.78 -38.27 -33.03
N ASP A 701 11.32 -38.89 -34.08
CA ASP A 701 10.31 -38.31 -34.99
C ASP A 701 9.02 -37.89 -34.21
N THR A 702 8.58 -38.72 -33.27
CA THR A 702 7.36 -38.45 -32.51
C THR A 702 7.53 -37.22 -31.63
N GLU A 703 8.60 -37.11 -30.85
CA GLU A 703 8.88 -35.97 -29.99
C GLU A 703 9.11 -34.69 -30.79
N ILE A 704 9.76 -34.77 -31.93
CA ILE A 704 9.98 -33.60 -32.80
C ILE A 704 8.64 -33.10 -33.39
N VAL A 705 7.76 -34.00 -33.81
CA VAL A 705 6.43 -33.63 -34.30
C VAL A 705 5.60 -32.98 -33.18
N ASP A 706 5.58 -33.58 -31.99
CA ASP A 706 4.90 -33.01 -30.83
C ASP A 706 5.47 -31.64 -30.45
N ALA A 707 6.80 -31.45 -30.52
CA ALA A 707 7.47 -30.19 -30.29
C ALA A 707 7.05 -29.10 -31.30
N LEU A 708 6.99 -29.45 -32.57
CA LEU A 708 6.55 -28.56 -33.65
C LEU A 708 5.06 -28.21 -33.54
N ASP A 709 4.21 -29.17 -33.14
CA ASP A 709 2.77 -28.90 -32.95
C ASP A 709 2.50 -27.98 -31.76
N ARG A 710 3.24 -28.12 -30.67
CA ARG A 710 3.22 -27.16 -29.51
C ARG A 710 3.61 -25.75 -29.93
N ILE A 711 4.70 -25.60 -30.69
CA ILE A 711 5.11 -24.25 -31.17
C ILE A 711 4.01 -23.64 -32.04
N ARG A 712 3.37 -24.46 -32.92
CA ARG A 712 2.30 -23.99 -33.77
C ARG A 712 1.06 -23.57 -33.01
N ALA A 713 0.71 -24.31 -31.92
CA ALA A 713 -0.43 -24.00 -31.08
C ALA A 713 -0.23 -22.73 -30.25
N GLU A 714 1.00 -22.46 -29.80
CA GLU A 714 1.30 -21.33 -28.91
C GLU A 714 1.64 -20.04 -29.66
N LYS A 715 2.20 -20.11 -30.87
CA LYS A 715 2.73 -18.97 -31.63
C LYS A 715 2.24 -18.94 -33.07
N ALA A 716 1.24 -18.11 -33.34
CA ALA A 716 0.63 -17.97 -34.67
C ALA A 716 1.54 -17.29 -35.72
N ASP A 717 2.57 -16.53 -35.30
CA ASP A 717 3.42 -15.72 -36.17
C ASP A 717 4.59 -16.50 -36.79
N ILE A 718 4.80 -17.78 -36.41
CA ILE A 718 5.93 -18.56 -36.87
C ILE A 718 5.58 -19.27 -38.21
N HIS A 719 6.48 -19.13 -39.17
CA HIS A 719 6.31 -19.70 -40.49
C HIS A 719 6.80 -21.15 -40.55
N PHE A 720 5.91 -22.07 -40.94
CA PHE A 720 6.21 -23.50 -41.19
C PHE A 720 6.32 -23.75 -42.69
N PRO A 721 7.50 -24.17 -43.22
CA PRO A 721 7.67 -24.40 -44.67
C PRO A 721 6.89 -25.64 -45.12
N PRO A 722 5.83 -25.48 -45.93
CA PRO A 722 4.92 -26.59 -46.29
C PRO A 722 5.56 -27.67 -47.13
N LYS A 723 6.62 -27.36 -47.86
CA LYS A 723 7.32 -28.34 -48.73
C LYS A 723 8.05 -29.41 -47.89
N LEU A 724 8.70 -29.02 -46.78
CA LEU A 724 9.43 -29.95 -45.91
C LEU A 724 8.48 -30.88 -45.16
N ILE A 725 7.40 -30.33 -44.65
CA ILE A 725 6.37 -31.08 -43.93
C ILE A 725 5.71 -32.10 -44.86
N ARG A 726 5.32 -31.73 -46.10
CA ARG A 726 4.73 -32.62 -47.09
C ARG A 726 5.70 -33.74 -47.47
N ARG A 727 6.98 -33.46 -47.62
CA ARG A 727 8.01 -34.47 -47.93
C ARG A 727 8.11 -35.53 -46.83
N LYS A 728 8.12 -35.12 -45.55
CA LYS A 728 8.19 -36.07 -44.42
C LYS A 728 6.90 -36.89 -44.29
N ILE A 729 5.72 -36.26 -44.42
CA ILE A 729 4.44 -36.98 -44.44
C ILE A 729 4.44 -38.06 -45.55
N PHE A 730 4.93 -37.69 -46.72
CA PHE A 730 5.01 -38.66 -47.84
C PHE A 730 5.95 -39.84 -47.54
N LEU A 731 7.11 -39.58 -46.91
CA LEU A 731 8.08 -40.60 -46.51
C LEU A 731 7.50 -41.54 -45.44
N VAL A 732 6.81 -41.01 -44.44
CA VAL A 732 6.15 -41.78 -43.38
C VAL A 732 5.03 -42.65 -43.97
N ILE A 733 4.18 -42.09 -44.81
CA ILE A 733 3.12 -42.86 -45.50
C ILE A 733 3.72 -43.97 -46.36
N LYS A 734 4.78 -43.68 -47.12
CA LYS A 734 5.46 -44.69 -47.98
C LYS A 734 6.02 -45.84 -47.15
N LYS A 735 6.56 -45.53 -45.95
CA LYS A 735 7.10 -46.51 -45.01
C LYS A 735 6.02 -47.39 -44.40
N TYR A 736 4.93 -46.78 -43.92
CA TYR A 736 3.76 -47.50 -43.41
C TYR A 736 3.16 -48.42 -44.48
N CYS A 737 3.03 -47.96 -45.71
CA CYS A 737 2.58 -48.74 -46.79
C CYS A 737 3.51 -49.93 -47.07
N ARG A 738 4.82 -49.77 -46.96
CA ARG A 738 5.80 -50.85 -47.16
C ARG A 738 5.72 -51.85 -46.01
N VAL A 739 5.68 -51.47 -44.79
CA VAL A 739 5.48 -52.36 -43.63
C VAL A 739 4.14 -53.12 -43.74
N TYR A 740 3.08 -52.41 -44.15
CA TYR A 740 1.80 -53.07 -44.38
C TYR A 740 1.81 -54.12 -45.53
N ILE A 741 2.52 -53.81 -46.60
CA ILE A 741 2.74 -54.73 -47.70
C ILE A 741 3.58 -55.93 -47.23
N ASP A 742 4.65 -55.72 -46.51
CA ASP A 742 5.50 -56.75 -45.96
C ASP A 742 4.76 -57.66 -44.97
N LEU A 743 3.90 -57.10 -44.12
CA LEU A 743 3.01 -57.82 -43.19
C LEU A 743 1.95 -58.66 -43.98
N MET A 744 1.39 -58.12 -45.06
CA MET A 744 0.43 -58.85 -45.91
C MET A 744 1.09 -59.95 -46.76
N SER A 745 2.41 -59.85 -46.97
CA SER A 745 3.18 -60.87 -47.66
C SER A 745 3.63 -62.06 -46.79
N LEU A 746 3.52 -61.85 -45.44
CA LEU A 746 3.86 -62.87 -44.43
C LEU A 746 2.64 -63.68 -43.94
N GLY A 747 1.42 -63.34 -44.35
CA GLY A 747 0.17 -64.04 -44.08
C GLY A 747 -0.38 -64.71 -45.35
#